data_aa1cfa016e275f1bee1307184b6a0b71
#
_entry.id   aa1cfa016e275f1bee1307184b6a0b71
#
_cell.length_a   1.000
_cell.length_b   1.000
_cell.length_c   1.000
_cell.angle_alpha   90.00
_cell.angle_beta   90.00
_cell.angle_gamma   90.00
#
_symmetry.space_group_name_H-M   'P 1'
#
loop_
_entity.id
_entity.type
_entity.pdbx_description
1 polymer ?
#
loop_
_entity_poly.entity_id
_entity_poly.type
_entity_poly.pdbx_seq_one_letter_code
_entity_poly.pdbx_strand_id
1 'polypeptide(L)'
;MFFKKSLQAVAALFLSCVCGLSANAQQTKKVFLSGTDFEHPVKWDFMVTGGNNSKQWSKINVPSNWELEGFGEYTYGRWYKELNQKEPSKEEGFYKHEFQITASDKGKTIYIVFGAAMTDTEVKINGKLAGPIHQGGFYEFKYDISSLLNYGGTNVLEAHVSKHSANNSVNAAERRADWWLFGGIYRPVWLEIMANENIAHVAVDAKMDGTLNAHVDFQNLSQKSTIVASISADGNNNVIGSHSFDVNAKETKKVISMQFPNIKPWSPETPNLYNLKLELKQNGKTIHERTERIGFRTLEFIKKDGIYVNGKKIIMKGVNRHEIWPESGRSTSKRLSIMDVNLLKDMNMNAVRGHYPADSHFLQVCDSLGIFVLDELAGWQNSYDTATGTKLVTEMVTRDVNHASVIIWDNGNEGGWNYNVDQVFRDLDPQKRIVIHPWSDFDGWDAHHYPAYQTGIHRFVNGENVFFPTEFMHATYDNGGGAGLEDFWNHFKESPLFAGGFIWVFCDEAVKRSDWTGKEQFDSKGSLAADGILGPHREKEGSFYAIKEIWAPIQFAPASITAKFDGTFFISNDYIFSNLNTCTMEYRVVKANKDALYSNNGNSILDKGKITIPSIDPGETSKIKIPVAANFFEGDWVEITARDQHGREIYTWTWTIHKGDYFAEKFLLKKESKAKVSIKDEAASVSLISKDVQVAFDKKTGKIISVKNKNGIVPLTNGPTPIGMIAEVKNVETAVENNSAVLTVNYKGGIKKIKWTMTADGRLKMEMLVLKDAGANNGFDGAFFQDKVDAFGITFDFPEEGVESMKWFGKGPYHVWKNRIKGTTHGIWEKEYNQTIPGESFENMILPEFKGYHADFYAGALKAKNNNSFKMFSASEKVFLRLFTPDLPKNGFEGTYPQPAFPEGNISFMYEIPAMRDFKPIEHHGPHSQAASIRIKSGDEGIQMNLWFDFR
;
A
#
# COMPACT_ATOMS: atom_id res chain seq x y z
N MET A 1 16.81 -57.57 -2.24
CA MET A 1 17.29 -58.96 -1.89
C MET A 1 17.60 -59.01 -0.42
N PHE A 2 16.83 -59.79 0.32
CA PHE A 2 17.05 -60.46 1.62
C PHE A 2 17.41 -59.58 2.85
N PHE A 3 16.49 -59.43 3.83
CA PHE A 3 16.11 -60.34 4.93
C PHE A 3 17.20 -60.44 6.04
N LYS A 4 17.01 -60.44 7.32
CA LYS A 4 15.92 -60.71 8.26
C LYS A 4 16.35 -60.43 9.69
N LYS A 5 15.41 -59.98 10.51
CA LYS A 5 15.17 -60.34 11.94
C LYS A 5 16.25 -60.78 12.88
N SER A 6 16.27 -60.22 14.10
CA SER A 6 15.99 -61.06 15.29
C SER A 6 15.68 -60.22 16.54
N LEU A 7 14.73 -60.74 17.27
CA LEU A 7 14.16 -60.36 18.58
C LEU A 7 14.98 -60.95 19.73
N GLN A 8 14.68 -60.41 20.93
CA GLN A 8 14.87 -60.93 22.30
C GLN A 8 15.97 -60.24 23.09
N ALA A 9 15.87 -59.87 24.40
CA ALA A 9 14.86 -60.18 25.41
C ALA A 9 14.95 -59.18 26.58
N VAL A 10 13.87 -59.06 27.29
CA VAL A 10 13.55 -58.44 28.57
C VAL A 10 14.55 -58.65 29.68
N ALA A 11 14.88 -57.57 30.42
CA ALA A 11 15.22 -57.63 31.84
C ALA A 11 14.70 -56.40 32.54
N ALA A 12 13.66 -56.56 33.34
CA ALA A 12 13.08 -55.54 34.22
C ALA A 12 14.05 -55.27 35.39
N LEU A 13 14.43 -54.00 35.51
CA LEU A 13 14.99 -53.49 36.79
C LEU A 13 14.03 -52.39 37.29
N PHE A 14 13.30 -52.71 38.32
CA PHE A 14 12.56 -51.75 39.13
C PHE A 14 13.59 -50.83 39.83
N LEU A 15 13.75 -49.61 39.29
CA LEU A 15 14.36 -48.51 40.01
C LEU A 15 13.20 -47.58 40.43
N SER A 16 12.86 -47.59 41.69
CA SER A 16 11.94 -46.65 42.29
C SER A 16 12.51 -45.23 42.18
N CYS A 17 12.20 -44.55 41.08
CA CYS A 17 12.31 -43.10 41.01
C CYS A 17 11.18 -42.50 41.88
N VAL A 18 11.58 -42.02 43.05
CA VAL A 18 10.78 -41.00 43.74
C VAL A 18 10.69 -39.81 42.78
N CYS A 19 9.61 -39.74 42.02
CA CYS A 19 9.21 -38.51 41.34
C CYS A 19 8.86 -37.50 42.44
N GLY A 20 9.86 -36.71 42.84
CA GLY A 20 9.54 -35.43 43.47
C GLY A 20 8.61 -34.69 42.54
N LEU A 21 7.39 -34.47 42.95
CA LEU A 21 6.44 -33.52 42.31
C LEU A 21 7.13 -32.15 42.36
N SER A 22 7.93 -31.88 41.31
CA SER A 22 8.33 -30.53 40.96
C SER A 22 6.99 -29.83 40.70
N ALA A 23 6.55 -28.97 41.61
CA ALA A 23 5.46 -28.04 41.33
C ALA A 23 5.95 -27.15 40.18
N ASN A 24 5.60 -27.51 38.95
CA ASN A 24 5.91 -26.71 37.79
C ASN A 24 5.29 -25.34 38.03
N ALA A 25 6.08 -24.29 37.83
CA ALA A 25 5.61 -22.92 37.81
C ALA A 25 4.34 -22.83 36.97
N GLN A 26 3.30 -22.19 37.54
CA GLN A 26 2.03 -22.10 36.86
C GLN A 26 2.03 -20.91 35.92
N GLN A 27 2.33 -21.19 34.64
CA GLN A 27 2.11 -20.19 33.57
C GLN A 27 0.62 -19.95 33.40
N THR A 28 0.24 -18.72 32.98
CA THR A 28 -1.10 -18.46 32.52
C THR A 28 -1.40 -19.39 31.32
N LYS A 29 -2.39 -20.28 31.51
CA LYS A 29 -2.82 -21.18 30.46
C LYS A 29 -3.91 -20.51 29.63
N LYS A 30 -3.69 -20.34 28.34
CA LYS A 30 -4.66 -19.85 27.37
C LYS A 30 -5.37 -21.04 26.72
N VAL A 31 -6.72 -21.10 26.81
CA VAL A 31 -7.54 -22.16 26.22
C VAL A 31 -8.58 -21.53 25.33
N PHE A 32 -8.44 -21.66 24.01
CA PHE A 32 -9.40 -21.14 23.05
C PHE A 32 -10.72 -21.90 23.12
N LEU A 33 -11.82 -21.17 23.20
CA LEU A 33 -13.20 -21.66 23.10
C LEU A 33 -13.72 -21.51 21.66
N SER A 34 -13.28 -20.47 20.98
CA SER A 34 -13.46 -20.27 19.55
C SER A 34 -12.25 -20.78 18.76
N GLY A 35 -12.27 -20.59 17.44
CA GLY A 35 -11.06 -20.65 16.63
C GLY A 35 -10.07 -19.54 16.99
N THR A 36 -8.84 -19.67 16.48
CA THR A 36 -7.79 -18.66 16.66
C THR A 36 -7.91 -17.49 15.68
N ASP A 37 -8.59 -17.68 14.57
CA ASP A 37 -8.82 -16.73 13.50
C ASP A 37 -9.89 -17.28 12.53
N PHE A 38 -10.24 -16.52 11.49
CA PHE A 38 -11.25 -16.95 10.51
C PHE A 38 -10.81 -18.14 9.63
N GLU A 39 -9.51 -18.41 9.53
CA GLU A 39 -8.97 -19.56 8.78
C GLU A 39 -9.05 -20.84 9.60
N HIS A 40 -9.17 -20.73 10.91
CA HIS A 40 -9.27 -21.83 11.86
C HIS A 40 -10.44 -21.64 12.84
N PRO A 41 -11.70 -21.51 12.36
CA PRO A 41 -12.85 -21.22 13.20
C PRO A 41 -13.35 -22.45 13.91
N VAL A 42 -14.15 -22.23 14.97
CA VAL A 42 -14.94 -23.28 15.67
C VAL A 42 -16.42 -22.96 15.52
N LYS A 43 -17.22 -23.97 15.22
CA LYS A 43 -18.68 -23.79 15.05
C LYS A 43 -19.38 -23.70 16.39
N TRP A 44 -20.13 -22.62 16.60
CA TRP A 44 -21.03 -22.41 17.73
C TRP A 44 -22.50 -22.45 17.29
N ASP A 45 -23.42 -22.69 18.21
CA ASP A 45 -24.84 -22.45 17.97
C ASP A 45 -25.11 -20.96 17.87
N PHE A 46 -25.93 -20.56 16.87
CA PHE A 46 -26.17 -19.16 16.56
C PHE A 46 -27.59 -18.90 16.06
N MET A 47 -28.14 -17.76 16.44
CA MET A 47 -29.39 -17.22 15.91
C MET A 47 -29.24 -15.68 15.84
N VAL A 48 -29.67 -15.08 14.72
CA VAL A 48 -29.82 -13.63 14.56
C VAL A 48 -31.30 -13.24 14.49
N THR A 49 -31.63 -12.04 14.98
CA THR A 49 -33.03 -11.58 15.09
C THR A 49 -33.61 -11.02 13.79
N GLY A 50 -32.77 -10.55 12.86
CA GLY A 50 -33.19 -9.91 11.63
C GLY A 50 -32.28 -10.23 10.44
N GLY A 51 -32.66 -9.80 9.25
CA GLY A 51 -31.91 -10.01 8.01
C GLY A 51 -31.94 -11.45 7.50
N ASN A 52 -30.94 -11.83 6.71
CA ASN A 52 -30.82 -13.14 6.10
C ASN A 52 -30.69 -14.25 7.16
N ASN A 53 -31.30 -15.41 6.90
CA ASN A 53 -31.28 -16.60 7.76
C ASN A 53 -31.61 -16.34 9.24
N SER A 54 -32.44 -15.34 9.52
CA SER A 54 -32.81 -14.94 10.87
C SER A 54 -33.86 -15.82 11.54
N LYS A 55 -34.00 -15.69 12.87
CA LYS A 55 -35.05 -16.25 13.73
C LYS A 55 -35.04 -17.78 13.84
N GLN A 56 -33.94 -18.42 13.48
CA GLN A 56 -33.78 -19.87 13.64
C GLN A 56 -32.35 -20.18 14.14
N TRP A 57 -32.24 -21.16 15.01
CA TRP A 57 -30.96 -21.67 15.46
C TRP A 57 -30.25 -22.44 14.35
N SER A 58 -28.96 -22.13 14.15
CA SER A 58 -28.09 -22.80 13.21
C SER A 58 -26.67 -22.86 13.76
N LYS A 59 -25.68 -23.13 12.92
CA LYS A 59 -24.26 -23.07 13.28
C LYS A 59 -23.61 -21.93 12.56
N ILE A 60 -22.71 -21.21 13.26
CA ILE A 60 -21.85 -20.17 12.70
C ILE A 60 -20.39 -20.44 13.06
N ASN A 61 -19.47 -20.06 12.19
CA ASN A 61 -18.05 -20.04 12.49
C ASN A 61 -17.73 -18.90 13.49
N VAL A 62 -16.87 -19.14 14.47
CA VAL A 62 -16.40 -18.15 15.44
C VAL A 62 -14.87 -18.27 15.54
N PRO A 63 -14.09 -17.19 15.33
CA PRO A 63 -14.52 -15.82 15.06
C PRO A 63 -15.02 -15.59 13.64
N SER A 64 -16.02 -14.71 13.48
CA SER A 64 -16.50 -14.24 12.19
C SER A 64 -17.41 -13.01 12.32
N ASN A 65 -17.58 -12.28 11.22
CA ASN A 65 -18.71 -11.37 11.06
C ASN A 65 -19.88 -12.17 10.48
N TRP A 66 -21.06 -12.07 11.09
CA TRP A 66 -22.18 -12.93 10.72
C TRP A 66 -22.70 -12.68 9.31
N GLU A 67 -22.52 -11.46 8.74
CA GLU A 67 -22.92 -11.12 7.38
C GLU A 67 -22.15 -11.96 6.35
N LEU A 68 -20.85 -12.13 6.57
CA LEU A 68 -19.98 -12.91 5.69
C LEU A 68 -20.26 -14.43 5.78
N GLU A 69 -20.88 -14.86 6.89
CA GLU A 69 -21.38 -16.23 7.09
C GLU A 69 -22.83 -16.43 6.55
N GLY A 70 -23.39 -15.42 5.90
CA GLY A 70 -24.71 -15.47 5.28
C GLY A 70 -25.89 -15.10 6.16
N PHE A 71 -25.64 -14.46 7.31
CA PHE A 71 -26.68 -14.03 8.25
C PHE A 71 -26.81 -12.50 8.24
N GLY A 72 -27.96 -12.00 8.74
CA GLY A 72 -28.13 -10.58 8.96
C GLY A 72 -28.16 -9.75 7.68
N GLU A 73 -27.79 -8.48 7.77
CA GLU A 73 -27.91 -7.51 6.68
C GLU A 73 -26.64 -6.66 6.59
N TYR A 74 -26.09 -6.51 5.37
CA TYR A 74 -24.93 -5.65 5.12
C TYR A 74 -25.30 -4.17 5.22
N THR A 75 -24.50 -3.41 5.95
CA THR A 75 -24.68 -1.96 6.16
C THR A 75 -23.34 -1.23 6.06
N TYR A 76 -23.33 -0.07 5.41
CA TYR A 76 -22.17 0.83 5.35
C TYR A 76 -22.48 2.11 6.14
N GLY A 77 -21.59 2.51 7.06
CA GLY A 77 -21.91 3.55 8.07
C GLY A 77 -22.07 4.95 7.51
N ARG A 78 -21.18 5.38 6.60
CA ARG A 78 -21.29 6.71 5.97
C ARG A 78 -22.52 6.82 5.08
N TRP A 79 -22.83 5.78 4.35
CA TRP A 79 -24.03 5.70 3.51
C TRP A 79 -25.30 5.94 4.30
N TYR A 80 -25.37 5.41 5.50
CA TYR A 80 -26.46 5.63 6.42
C TYR A 80 -26.59 7.10 6.85
N LYS A 81 -25.46 7.74 7.17
CA LYS A 81 -25.40 9.15 7.61
C LYS A 81 -25.82 10.11 6.51
N GLU A 82 -25.31 9.94 5.29
CA GLU A 82 -25.44 10.93 4.20
C GLU A 82 -26.69 10.73 3.33
N LEU A 83 -27.17 9.52 3.17
CA LEU A 83 -28.33 9.23 2.31
C LEU A 83 -29.65 9.16 3.05
N ASN A 84 -29.74 9.60 4.30
CA ASN A 84 -30.96 9.55 5.11
C ASN A 84 -31.65 8.17 5.08
N GLN A 85 -30.86 7.11 4.95
CA GLN A 85 -31.40 5.78 5.09
C GLN A 85 -32.00 5.64 6.49
N LYS A 86 -33.12 4.97 6.59
CA LYS A 86 -33.74 4.63 7.87
C LYS A 86 -32.73 3.95 8.76
N GLU A 87 -32.95 4.03 10.09
CA GLU A 87 -32.05 3.50 11.10
C GLU A 87 -31.36 2.20 10.69
N PRO A 88 -30.05 2.04 11.02
CA PRO A 88 -29.35 0.80 10.73
C PRO A 88 -30.05 -0.38 11.37
N SER A 89 -29.84 -1.55 10.80
CA SER A 89 -30.39 -2.79 11.33
C SER A 89 -30.05 -2.96 12.81
N LYS A 90 -31.10 -3.13 13.64
CA LYS A 90 -30.98 -3.42 15.08
C LYS A 90 -30.86 -4.93 15.30
N GLU A 91 -30.07 -5.61 14.52
CA GLU A 91 -29.87 -7.05 14.63
C GLU A 91 -29.15 -7.40 15.92
N GLU A 92 -29.58 -8.50 16.52
CA GLU A 92 -29.00 -9.10 17.70
C GLU A 92 -28.66 -10.55 17.43
N GLY A 93 -27.42 -10.96 17.74
CA GLY A 93 -26.93 -12.33 17.60
C GLY A 93 -26.85 -13.05 18.94
N PHE A 94 -27.41 -14.24 19.01
CA PHE A 94 -27.37 -15.11 20.19
C PHE A 94 -26.47 -16.29 19.89
N TYR A 95 -25.44 -16.48 20.73
CA TYR A 95 -24.44 -17.54 20.62
C TYR A 95 -24.56 -18.50 21.80
N LYS A 96 -24.31 -19.81 21.55
CA LYS A 96 -24.14 -20.83 22.60
C LYS A 96 -22.96 -21.74 22.30
N HIS A 97 -22.19 -22.04 23.35
CA HIS A 97 -21.05 -22.94 23.24
C HIS A 97 -20.84 -23.72 24.55
N GLU A 98 -20.60 -25.02 24.43
CA GLU A 98 -20.28 -25.89 25.57
C GLU A 98 -18.77 -26.06 25.69
N PHE A 99 -18.24 -25.99 26.91
CA PHE A 99 -16.84 -26.19 27.18
C PHE A 99 -16.60 -26.95 28.49
N GLN A 100 -15.40 -27.51 28.65
CA GLN A 100 -15.01 -28.28 29.83
C GLN A 100 -13.96 -27.54 30.62
N ILE A 101 -14.10 -27.64 31.98
CA ILE A 101 -13.08 -27.19 32.92
C ILE A 101 -12.69 -28.38 33.79
N THR A 102 -11.40 -28.59 34.02
CA THR A 102 -10.92 -29.71 34.83
C THR A 102 -11.18 -29.46 36.32
N ALA A 103 -11.37 -30.52 37.08
CA ALA A 103 -11.53 -30.40 38.55
C ALA A 103 -10.29 -29.82 39.24
N SER A 104 -9.10 -30.00 38.63
CA SER A 104 -7.81 -29.48 39.13
C SER A 104 -7.66 -27.95 38.94
N ASP A 105 -8.52 -27.31 38.16
CA ASP A 105 -8.50 -25.86 37.98
C ASP A 105 -9.31 -25.12 39.08
N LYS A 106 -9.99 -25.88 39.98
CA LYS A 106 -10.70 -25.27 41.12
C LYS A 106 -9.72 -24.55 42.05
N GLY A 107 -10.06 -23.30 42.42
CA GLY A 107 -9.19 -22.46 43.24
C GLY A 107 -8.18 -21.62 42.42
N LYS A 108 -8.19 -21.72 41.10
CA LYS A 108 -7.49 -20.81 40.22
C LYS A 108 -8.36 -19.62 39.85
N THR A 109 -7.74 -18.53 39.41
CA THR A 109 -8.44 -17.41 38.75
C THR A 109 -8.64 -17.75 37.27
N ILE A 110 -9.86 -17.67 36.80
CA ILE A 110 -10.23 -17.98 35.41
C ILE A 110 -11.02 -16.83 34.82
N TYR A 111 -10.42 -16.19 33.83
CA TYR A 111 -11.11 -15.17 33.04
C TYR A 111 -11.61 -15.77 31.73
N ILE A 112 -12.81 -15.37 31.31
CA ILE A 112 -13.20 -15.47 29.90
C ILE A 112 -12.84 -14.16 29.20
N VAL A 113 -12.16 -14.26 28.07
CA VAL A 113 -11.66 -13.11 27.30
C VAL A 113 -12.26 -13.13 25.91
N PHE A 114 -12.78 -12.00 25.48
CA PHE A 114 -13.22 -11.73 24.12
C PHE A 114 -12.22 -10.78 23.47
N GLY A 115 -11.61 -11.18 22.36
CA GLY A 115 -10.70 -10.31 21.60
C GLY A 115 -11.38 -9.09 21.02
N ALA A 116 -12.61 -9.23 20.55
CA ALA A 116 -13.57 -8.17 20.25
C ALA A 116 -14.92 -8.76 19.78
N ALA A 117 -16.00 -7.99 19.95
CA ALA A 117 -17.32 -8.29 19.40
C ALA A 117 -18.07 -6.99 19.07
N MET A 118 -18.87 -6.98 18.02
CA MET A 118 -19.55 -5.77 17.50
C MET A 118 -21.07 -5.83 17.77
N THR A 119 -21.61 -4.95 18.68
CA THR A 119 -20.90 -4.02 19.58
C THR A 119 -21.18 -4.35 21.05
N ASP A 120 -22.44 -4.20 21.53
CA ASP A 120 -22.79 -4.50 22.91
C ASP A 120 -22.81 -6.01 23.12
N THR A 121 -22.09 -6.48 24.17
CA THR A 121 -21.93 -7.90 24.41
C THR A 121 -22.30 -8.26 25.86
N GLU A 122 -23.41 -9.00 26.05
CA GLU A 122 -23.78 -9.63 27.31
C GLU A 122 -23.23 -11.07 27.33
N VAL A 123 -22.57 -11.44 28.43
CA VAL A 123 -21.96 -12.77 28.58
C VAL A 123 -22.54 -13.48 29.80
N LYS A 124 -23.01 -14.73 29.59
CA LYS A 124 -23.47 -15.60 30.68
C LYS A 124 -22.68 -16.91 30.68
N ILE A 125 -22.40 -17.39 31.89
CA ILE A 125 -21.85 -18.72 32.14
C ILE A 125 -22.84 -19.49 32.96
N ASN A 126 -23.29 -20.65 32.47
CA ASN A 126 -24.28 -21.49 33.14
C ASN A 126 -25.56 -20.73 33.53
N GLY A 127 -26.00 -19.80 32.64
CA GLY A 127 -27.19 -18.96 32.81
C GLY A 127 -27.02 -17.75 33.75
N LYS A 128 -25.82 -17.54 34.32
CA LYS A 128 -25.51 -16.39 35.20
C LYS A 128 -24.66 -15.36 34.47
N LEU A 129 -24.94 -14.06 34.66
CA LEU A 129 -24.14 -12.98 34.11
C LEU A 129 -22.68 -13.07 34.58
N ALA A 130 -21.75 -12.97 33.62
CA ALA A 130 -20.32 -12.93 33.89
C ALA A 130 -19.83 -11.55 34.37
N GLY A 131 -20.51 -10.49 33.90
CA GLY A 131 -20.22 -9.10 34.27
C GLY A 131 -21.21 -8.12 33.62
N PRO A 132 -20.94 -6.81 33.66
CA PRO A 132 -21.77 -5.82 32.99
C PRO A 132 -21.67 -5.99 31.46
N ILE A 133 -22.68 -5.51 30.70
CA ILE A 133 -22.63 -5.49 29.23
C ILE A 133 -21.41 -4.67 28.78
N HIS A 134 -20.58 -5.28 27.97
CA HIS A 134 -19.47 -4.56 27.32
C HIS A 134 -20.01 -3.75 26.12
N GLN A 135 -19.51 -2.52 25.96
CA GLN A 135 -19.87 -1.61 24.88
C GLN A 135 -18.59 -1.10 24.24
N GLY A 136 -18.54 -1.16 22.91
CA GLY A 136 -17.35 -0.86 22.08
C GLY A 136 -16.92 -2.05 21.23
N GLY A 137 -16.87 -1.86 19.91
CA GLY A 137 -16.73 -2.96 18.95
C GLY A 137 -15.30 -3.43 18.66
N PHE A 138 -14.27 -2.70 19.13
CA PHE A 138 -12.87 -2.95 18.70
C PHE A 138 -11.95 -3.40 19.84
N TYR A 139 -12.45 -3.56 21.04
CA TYR A 139 -11.67 -3.67 22.27
C TYR A 139 -11.71 -5.08 22.86
N GLU A 140 -10.57 -5.51 23.41
CA GLU A 140 -10.47 -6.74 24.19
C GLU A 140 -11.05 -6.50 25.59
N PHE A 141 -11.93 -7.39 26.06
CA PHE A 141 -12.49 -7.34 27.38
C PHE A 141 -12.57 -8.71 28.05
N LYS A 142 -12.62 -8.74 29.39
CA LYS A 142 -12.65 -9.99 30.14
C LYS A 142 -13.47 -9.92 31.43
N TYR A 143 -13.96 -11.09 31.83
CA TYR A 143 -14.69 -11.27 33.09
C TYR A 143 -14.10 -12.43 33.90
N ASP A 144 -13.99 -12.25 35.25
CA ASP A 144 -13.68 -13.34 36.17
C ASP A 144 -14.90 -14.24 36.29
N ILE A 145 -14.79 -15.47 35.80
CA ILE A 145 -15.85 -16.46 35.80
C ILE A 145 -15.61 -17.58 36.84
N SER A 146 -14.55 -17.48 37.65
CA SER A 146 -14.12 -18.54 38.57
C SER A 146 -15.24 -19.09 39.44
N SER A 147 -16.13 -18.21 39.95
CA SER A 147 -17.27 -18.57 40.81
C SER A 147 -18.50 -19.13 40.06
N LEU A 148 -18.51 -19.04 38.74
CA LEU A 148 -19.65 -19.43 37.90
C LEU A 148 -19.48 -20.85 37.30
N LEU A 149 -18.29 -21.45 37.45
CA LEU A 149 -17.90 -22.67 36.74
C LEU A 149 -18.31 -23.96 37.45
N ASN A 150 -18.70 -24.95 36.68
CA ASN A 150 -18.84 -26.36 37.09
C ASN A 150 -17.50 -27.06 36.87
N TYR A 151 -16.68 -27.13 37.91
CA TYR A 151 -15.38 -27.79 37.84
C TYR A 151 -15.49 -29.29 37.71
N GLY A 152 -14.82 -29.88 36.74
CA GLY A 152 -14.87 -31.28 36.37
C GLY A 152 -16.09 -31.67 35.54
N GLY A 153 -16.80 -30.68 35.02
CA GLY A 153 -18.03 -30.88 34.22
C GLY A 153 -18.16 -29.89 33.05
N THR A 154 -19.27 -30.05 32.35
CA THR A 154 -19.64 -29.17 31.24
C THR A 154 -20.12 -27.80 31.74
N ASN A 155 -19.69 -26.78 31.03
CA ASN A 155 -20.14 -25.41 31.24
C ASN A 155 -20.74 -24.90 29.91
N VAL A 156 -21.72 -24.00 30.04
CA VAL A 156 -22.36 -23.37 28.89
C VAL A 156 -22.03 -21.88 28.89
N LEU A 157 -21.41 -21.43 27.80
CA LEU A 157 -21.25 -20.02 27.45
C LEU A 157 -22.45 -19.59 26.60
N GLU A 158 -23.10 -18.51 26.99
CA GLU A 158 -24.08 -17.80 26.18
C GLU A 158 -23.59 -16.37 25.99
N ALA A 159 -23.55 -15.91 24.73
CA ALA A 159 -23.22 -14.51 24.41
C ALA A 159 -24.35 -13.91 23.57
N HIS A 160 -24.78 -12.72 23.97
CA HIS A 160 -25.75 -11.90 23.24
C HIS A 160 -25.05 -10.65 22.73
N VAL A 161 -24.98 -10.49 21.40
CA VAL A 161 -24.24 -9.42 20.73
C VAL A 161 -25.22 -8.57 19.94
N SER A 162 -25.28 -7.27 20.23
CA SER A 162 -26.11 -6.32 19.48
C SER A 162 -25.25 -5.57 18.46
N LYS A 163 -25.69 -5.52 17.19
CA LYS A 163 -25.02 -4.78 16.10
C LYS A 163 -25.00 -3.28 16.35
N HIS A 164 -26.01 -2.75 17.03
CA HIS A 164 -26.10 -1.39 17.52
C HIS A 164 -25.98 -1.33 19.04
N SER A 165 -25.27 -0.32 19.55
CA SER A 165 -25.13 -0.14 20.99
C SER A 165 -26.37 0.52 21.60
N ALA A 166 -26.70 0.15 22.84
CA ALA A 166 -27.63 0.90 23.67
C ALA A 166 -27.05 2.27 24.08
N ASN A 167 -25.72 2.45 23.97
CA ASN A 167 -25.03 3.72 24.22
C ASN A 167 -24.91 4.54 22.93
N ASN A 168 -25.59 5.71 22.92
CA ASN A 168 -25.58 6.58 21.75
C ASN A 168 -24.19 7.10 21.37
N SER A 169 -23.28 7.29 22.33
CA SER A 169 -21.93 7.76 22.04
C SER A 169 -21.11 6.71 21.28
N VAL A 170 -21.30 5.42 21.59
CA VAL A 170 -20.70 4.31 20.83
C VAL A 170 -21.21 4.29 19.38
N ASN A 171 -22.53 4.44 19.20
CA ASN A 171 -23.09 4.52 17.85
C ASN A 171 -22.58 5.74 17.07
N ALA A 172 -22.41 6.87 17.75
CA ALA A 172 -21.87 8.07 17.11
C ALA A 172 -20.40 7.89 16.70
N ALA A 173 -19.58 7.29 17.56
CA ALA A 173 -18.16 7.10 17.32
C ALA A 173 -17.83 5.98 16.33
N GLU A 174 -18.60 4.87 16.31
CA GLU A 174 -18.24 3.66 15.60
C GLU A 174 -19.18 3.29 14.46
N ARG A 175 -20.49 3.60 14.56
CA ARG A 175 -21.51 3.06 13.64
C ARG A 175 -21.97 4.04 12.57
N ARG A 176 -21.45 5.28 12.57
CA ARG A 176 -21.70 6.32 11.55
C ARG A 176 -20.45 6.66 10.76
N ALA A 177 -19.45 5.82 10.84
CA ALA A 177 -18.14 6.02 10.22
C ALA A 177 -18.10 5.55 8.77
N ASP A 178 -17.05 5.95 8.06
CA ASP A 178 -16.83 5.60 6.68
C ASP A 178 -16.21 4.20 6.54
N TRP A 179 -16.95 3.19 6.99
CA TRP A 179 -16.59 1.78 6.89
C TRP A 179 -17.79 0.86 6.98
N TRP A 180 -17.57 -0.43 6.68
CA TRP A 180 -18.57 -1.48 6.84
C TRP A 180 -18.94 -1.70 8.30
N LEU A 181 -20.25 -1.75 8.56
CA LEU A 181 -20.82 -2.06 9.87
C LEU A 181 -21.19 -3.53 9.92
N PHE A 182 -20.38 -4.29 10.61
CA PHE A 182 -20.64 -5.69 10.86
C PHE A 182 -21.18 -5.94 12.27
N GLY A 183 -21.73 -7.14 12.46
CA GLY A 183 -22.05 -7.71 13.73
C GLY A 183 -21.24 -8.97 14.02
N GLY A 184 -21.26 -9.42 15.26
CA GLY A 184 -20.70 -10.72 15.65
C GLY A 184 -19.46 -10.72 16.49
N ILE A 185 -19.07 -11.92 16.92
CA ILE A 185 -17.81 -12.19 17.63
C ILE A 185 -16.74 -12.44 16.56
N TYR A 186 -16.01 -11.38 16.17
CA TYR A 186 -15.12 -11.43 15.01
C TYR A 186 -13.64 -11.59 15.36
N ARG A 187 -13.29 -11.51 16.66
CA ARG A 187 -11.97 -11.88 17.20
C ARG A 187 -12.12 -13.07 18.16
N PRO A 188 -11.03 -13.80 18.45
CA PRO A 188 -11.08 -15.02 19.27
C PRO A 188 -11.69 -14.85 20.66
N VAL A 189 -12.24 -15.95 21.20
CA VAL A 189 -12.68 -16.08 22.59
C VAL A 189 -11.88 -17.19 23.26
N TRP A 190 -11.34 -16.91 24.46
CA TRP A 190 -10.53 -17.88 25.19
C TRP A 190 -10.67 -17.75 26.70
N LEU A 191 -10.20 -18.76 27.40
CA LEU A 191 -10.01 -18.73 28.84
C LEU A 191 -8.55 -18.42 29.18
N GLU A 192 -8.32 -17.53 30.17
CA GLU A 192 -7.05 -17.35 30.86
C GLU A 192 -7.15 -18.01 32.23
N ILE A 193 -6.40 -19.09 32.42
CA ILE A 193 -6.36 -19.86 33.67
C ILE A 193 -5.03 -19.62 34.33
N MET A 194 -5.02 -19.00 35.51
CA MET A 194 -3.83 -18.60 36.24
C MET A 194 -3.91 -18.93 37.73
N ALA A 195 -2.78 -18.94 38.43
CA ALA A 195 -2.74 -19.09 39.85
C ALA A 195 -3.61 -18.02 40.54
N ASN A 196 -4.21 -18.33 41.67
CA ASN A 196 -5.01 -17.34 42.42
C ASN A 196 -4.17 -16.14 42.86
N GLU A 197 -2.94 -16.43 43.36
CA GLU A 197 -1.93 -15.38 43.61
C GLU A 197 -1.07 -15.24 42.34
N ASN A 198 -1.13 -14.10 41.67
CA ASN A 198 -0.54 -13.95 40.38
C ASN A 198 -0.03 -12.52 40.06
N ILE A 199 0.72 -12.43 38.96
CA ILE A 199 1.06 -11.17 38.30
C ILE A 199 -0.08 -10.86 37.34
N ALA A 200 -0.91 -9.88 37.64
CA ALA A 200 -2.12 -9.55 36.89
C ALA A 200 -1.81 -8.76 35.61
N HIS A 201 -0.89 -7.79 35.70
CA HIS A 201 -0.51 -6.97 34.55
C HIS A 201 0.94 -6.48 34.72
N VAL A 202 1.59 -6.16 33.58
CA VAL A 202 2.94 -5.59 33.51
C VAL A 202 2.95 -4.53 32.41
N ALA A 203 3.31 -3.30 32.76
CA ALA A 203 3.58 -2.24 31.79
C ALA A 203 5.05 -1.83 31.86
N VAL A 204 5.73 -1.76 30.73
CA VAL A 204 7.19 -1.64 30.65
C VAL A 204 7.61 -0.35 29.97
N ASP A 205 8.60 0.34 30.58
CA ASP A 205 9.40 1.39 29.93
C ASP A 205 10.85 0.89 29.80
N ALA A 206 11.25 0.49 28.59
CA ALA A 206 12.56 -0.06 28.29
C ALA A 206 13.34 0.89 27.38
N LYS A 207 14.42 1.47 27.89
CA LYS A 207 15.23 2.49 27.21
C LYS A 207 16.39 1.87 26.42
N MET A 208 16.85 2.58 25.38
CA MET A 208 17.95 2.13 24.51
C MET A 208 19.27 1.86 25.23
N ASP A 209 19.47 2.46 26.41
CA ASP A 209 20.67 2.27 27.23
C ASP A 209 20.61 1.00 28.11
N GLY A 210 19.51 0.23 28.01
CA GLY A 210 19.27 -0.98 28.77
C GLY A 210 18.55 -0.75 30.11
N THR A 211 18.20 0.48 30.46
CA THR A 211 17.33 0.78 31.59
C THR A 211 15.94 0.23 31.33
N LEU A 212 15.38 -0.49 32.32
CA LEU A 212 14.03 -1.04 32.23
C LEU A 212 13.27 -0.77 33.53
N ASN A 213 12.15 -0.07 33.42
CA ASN A 213 11.19 0.10 34.52
C ASN A 213 9.93 -0.70 34.21
N ALA A 214 9.57 -1.64 35.07
CA ALA A 214 8.33 -2.41 34.94
C ALA A 214 7.36 -2.07 36.08
N HIS A 215 6.18 -1.62 35.70
CA HIS A 215 5.03 -1.42 36.57
C HIS A 215 4.28 -2.75 36.64
N VAL A 216 4.35 -3.42 37.78
CA VAL A 216 3.81 -4.77 37.99
C VAL A 216 2.60 -4.71 38.91
N ASP A 217 1.47 -5.20 38.42
CA ASP A 217 0.24 -5.34 39.21
C ASP A 217 0.09 -6.77 39.71
N PHE A 218 -0.24 -6.96 40.98
CA PHE A 218 -0.43 -8.26 41.61
C PHE A 218 -1.87 -8.46 42.05
N GLN A 219 -2.27 -9.73 42.08
CA GLN A 219 -3.58 -10.13 42.57
C GLN A 219 -3.47 -11.13 43.70
N ASN A 220 -4.24 -10.90 44.77
CA ASN A 220 -4.49 -11.80 45.91
C ASN A 220 -3.25 -12.23 46.73
N LEU A 221 -2.13 -11.49 46.74
CA LEU A 221 -0.94 -11.87 47.52
C LEU A 221 -1.22 -12.01 48.99
N SER A 222 -1.14 -13.23 49.53
CA SER A 222 -1.44 -13.53 50.92
C SER A 222 -0.23 -13.46 51.85
N GLN A 223 0.99 -13.57 51.31
CA GLN A 223 2.25 -13.58 52.05
C GLN A 223 3.36 -12.84 51.32
N LYS A 224 4.50 -12.61 52.00
CA LYS A 224 5.69 -12.04 51.41
C LYS A 224 6.15 -12.91 50.25
N SER A 225 6.44 -12.29 49.11
CA SER A 225 6.85 -12.93 47.87
C SER A 225 8.14 -12.30 47.35
N THR A 226 8.77 -12.94 46.40
CA THR A 226 9.90 -12.38 45.61
C THR A 226 9.53 -12.45 44.15
N ILE A 227 9.73 -11.36 43.42
CA ILE A 227 9.66 -11.35 41.96
C ILE A 227 11.08 -11.47 41.41
N VAL A 228 11.31 -12.42 40.50
CA VAL A 228 12.55 -12.56 39.75
C VAL A 228 12.27 -12.16 38.31
N ALA A 229 12.93 -11.11 37.88
CA ALA A 229 12.84 -10.60 36.51
C ALA A 229 14.11 -11.00 35.72
N SER A 230 13.93 -11.59 34.56
CA SER A 230 15.04 -11.99 33.69
C SER A 230 14.72 -11.65 32.23
N ILE A 231 15.74 -11.33 31.41
CA ILE A 231 15.56 -11.10 29.99
C ILE A 231 16.38 -12.08 29.14
N SER A 232 15.83 -12.44 28.01
CA SER A 232 16.50 -13.15 26.92
C SER A 232 16.16 -12.51 25.58
N ALA A 233 17.00 -12.63 24.56
CA ALA A 233 16.65 -12.21 23.22
C ALA A 233 15.47 -13.05 22.70
N ASP A 234 14.58 -12.43 21.92
CA ASP A 234 13.45 -13.15 21.33
C ASP A 234 13.95 -14.31 20.44
N GLY A 235 13.30 -15.46 20.54
CA GLY A 235 13.75 -16.70 19.88
C GLY A 235 14.97 -17.38 20.52
N ASN A 236 15.50 -16.87 21.64
CA ASN A 236 16.63 -17.43 22.35
C ASN A 236 16.34 -17.51 23.87
N ASN A 237 16.60 -18.66 24.48
CA ASN A 237 16.36 -18.89 25.91
C ASN A 237 17.54 -18.50 26.82
N ASN A 238 18.66 -18.05 26.25
CA ASN A 238 19.83 -17.65 27.05
C ASN A 238 19.53 -16.36 27.80
N VAL A 239 19.55 -16.42 29.13
CA VAL A 239 19.34 -15.28 30.02
C VAL A 239 20.53 -14.33 29.91
N ILE A 240 20.23 -13.06 29.56
CA ILE A 240 21.21 -11.96 29.45
C ILE A 240 21.47 -11.36 30.82
N GLY A 241 20.44 -11.27 31.68
CA GLY A 241 20.53 -10.72 33.01
C GLY A 241 19.29 -11.06 33.83
N SER A 242 19.42 -10.99 35.18
CA SER A 242 18.34 -11.26 36.12
C SER A 242 18.46 -10.40 37.36
N HIS A 243 17.30 -9.95 37.88
CA HIS A 243 17.17 -9.13 39.07
C HIS A 243 16.06 -9.69 39.96
N SER A 244 16.21 -9.50 41.30
CA SER A 244 15.23 -9.99 42.29
C SER A 244 14.73 -8.83 43.17
N PHE A 245 13.45 -8.84 43.49
CA PHE A 245 12.79 -7.80 44.28
C PHE A 245 11.80 -8.42 45.27
N ASP A 246 11.81 -7.96 46.52
CA ASP A 246 10.82 -8.34 47.52
C ASP A 246 9.46 -7.69 47.25
N VAL A 247 8.38 -8.42 47.47
CA VAL A 247 6.98 -7.96 47.36
C VAL A 247 6.28 -8.30 48.69
N ASN A 248 5.65 -7.32 49.30
CA ASN A 248 4.98 -7.55 50.57
C ASN A 248 3.63 -8.26 50.40
N ALA A 249 3.16 -8.90 51.46
CA ALA A 249 1.78 -9.39 51.52
C ALA A 249 0.79 -8.25 51.24
N LYS A 250 -0.27 -8.53 50.44
CA LYS A 250 -1.31 -7.58 50.04
C LYS A 250 -0.83 -6.39 49.19
N GLU A 251 0.44 -6.38 48.77
CA GLU A 251 0.91 -5.39 47.79
C GLU A 251 0.22 -5.65 46.45
N THR A 252 -0.44 -4.63 45.88
CA THR A 252 -1.18 -4.75 44.63
C THR A 252 -0.40 -4.19 43.42
N LYS A 253 0.58 -3.31 43.66
CA LYS A 253 1.36 -2.66 42.65
C LYS A 253 2.80 -2.45 43.08
N LYS A 254 3.75 -2.61 42.18
CA LYS A 254 5.16 -2.34 42.42
C LYS A 254 5.84 -1.89 41.12
N VAL A 255 6.67 -0.85 41.23
CA VAL A 255 7.61 -0.48 40.19
C VAL A 255 8.96 -1.13 40.48
N ILE A 256 9.50 -1.89 39.53
CA ILE A 256 10.83 -2.49 39.62
C ILE A 256 11.72 -1.88 38.54
N SER A 257 12.89 -1.41 38.98
CA SER A 257 13.88 -0.78 38.05
C SER A 257 15.10 -1.68 37.90
N MET A 258 15.52 -1.87 36.68
CA MET A 258 16.58 -2.81 36.32
C MET A 258 17.50 -2.17 35.28
N GLN A 259 18.74 -2.68 35.19
CA GLN A 259 19.69 -2.28 34.15
C GLN A 259 20.28 -3.54 33.49
N PHE A 260 20.18 -3.59 32.16
CA PHE A 260 20.71 -4.70 31.37
C PHE A 260 21.79 -4.18 30.41
N PRO A 261 23.05 -4.67 30.52
CA PRO A 261 24.14 -4.24 29.65
C PRO A 261 24.03 -4.87 28.25
N ASN A 262 24.63 -4.21 27.26
CA ASN A 262 24.82 -4.72 25.90
C ASN A 262 23.50 -5.03 25.16
N ILE A 263 22.45 -4.28 25.45
CA ILE A 263 21.18 -4.35 24.74
C ILE A 263 21.32 -3.74 23.34
N LYS A 264 20.74 -4.42 22.33
CA LYS A 264 20.58 -3.88 21.01
C LYS A 264 19.21 -3.19 20.94
N PRO A 265 19.15 -1.87 20.65
CA PRO A 265 17.89 -1.15 20.59
C PRO A 265 16.98 -1.66 19.47
N TRP A 266 15.67 -1.49 19.67
CA TRP A 266 14.66 -1.70 18.64
C TRP A 266 14.52 -0.44 17.76
N SER A 267 14.44 -0.64 16.46
CA SER A 267 14.06 0.38 15.48
C SER A 267 13.37 -0.30 14.28
N PRO A 268 12.68 0.44 13.39
CA PRO A 268 12.10 -0.13 12.17
C PRO A 268 13.13 -0.81 11.24
N GLU A 269 14.38 -0.39 11.30
CA GLU A 269 15.46 -0.93 10.48
C GLU A 269 16.16 -2.12 11.14
N THR A 270 16.16 -2.17 12.47
CA THR A 270 16.73 -3.25 13.28
C THR A 270 15.80 -3.58 14.45
N PRO A 271 14.74 -4.38 14.21
CA PRO A 271 13.69 -4.63 15.20
C PRO A 271 14.09 -5.71 16.23
N ASN A 272 15.10 -5.37 17.07
CA ASN A 272 15.58 -6.28 18.10
C ASN A 272 14.55 -6.38 19.25
N LEU A 273 14.14 -7.59 19.57
CA LEU A 273 13.15 -7.88 20.59
C LEU A 273 13.71 -8.81 21.67
N TYR A 274 13.09 -8.70 22.84
CA TYR A 274 13.47 -9.45 24.04
C TYR A 274 12.24 -9.98 24.76
N ASN A 275 12.39 -11.08 25.47
CA ASN A 275 11.40 -11.64 26.38
C ASN A 275 11.76 -11.27 27.82
N LEU A 276 10.94 -10.45 28.47
CA LEU A 276 11.00 -10.18 29.89
C LEU A 276 10.17 -11.23 30.63
N LYS A 277 10.83 -12.18 31.29
CA LYS A 277 10.19 -13.17 32.11
C LYS A 277 10.17 -12.72 33.57
N LEU A 278 9.00 -12.75 34.18
CA LEU A 278 8.77 -12.43 35.58
C LEU A 278 8.27 -13.68 36.29
N GLU A 279 9.02 -14.14 37.33
CA GLU A 279 8.64 -15.26 38.18
C GLU A 279 8.27 -14.76 39.58
N LEU A 280 7.02 -14.99 40.01
CA LEU A 280 6.56 -14.73 41.34
C LEU A 280 6.85 -15.94 42.23
N LYS A 281 7.68 -15.76 43.25
CA LYS A 281 8.14 -16.84 44.14
C LYS A 281 7.69 -16.65 45.58
N GLN A 282 7.25 -17.73 46.22
CA GLN A 282 6.96 -17.82 47.63
C GLN A 282 7.73 -19.00 48.21
N ASN A 283 8.45 -18.79 49.33
CA ASN A 283 9.28 -19.81 49.97
C ASN A 283 10.21 -20.53 48.99
N GLY A 284 10.79 -19.77 48.03
CA GLY A 284 11.69 -20.26 46.99
C GLY A 284 11.04 -21.01 45.84
N LYS A 285 9.71 -21.26 45.86
CA LYS A 285 8.99 -21.93 44.78
C LYS A 285 8.29 -20.89 43.89
N THR A 286 8.39 -21.03 42.56
CA THR A 286 7.65 -20.21 41.62
C THR A 286 6.18 -20.62 41.62
N ILE A 287 5.29 -19.69 42.00
CA ILE A 287 3.84 -19.87 42.05
C ILE A 287 3.15 -19.35 40.79
N HIS A 288 3.70 -18.33 40.15
CA HIS A 288 3.21 -17.82 38.84
C HIS A 288 4.38 -17.27 38.03
N GLU A 289 4.28 -17.37 36.71
CA GLU A 289 5.20 -16.71 35.79
C GLU A 289 4.44 -16.02 34.66
N ARG A 290 4.98 -14.90 34.22
CA ARG A 290 4.47 -14.11 33.11
C ARG A 290 5.63 -13.65 32.24
N THR A 291 5.43 -13.66 30.92
CA THR A 291 6.44 -13.20 29.94
C THR A 291 5.84 -12.11 29.09
N GLU A 292 6.56 -11.00 28.99
CA GLU A 292 6.24 -9.88 28.10
C GLU A 292 7.29 -9.79 27.00
N ARG A 293 6.85 -9.64 25.76
CA ARG A 293 7.73 -9.40 24.60
C ARG A 293 7.91 -7.90 24.41
N ILE A 294 9.15 -7.42 24.49
CA ILE A 294 9.48 -5.99 24.55
C ILE A 294 10.61 -5.63 23.58
N GLY A 295 10.69 -4.36 23.22
CA GLY A 295 11.84 -3.76 22.53
C GLY A 295 12.41 -2.59 23.34
N PHE A 296 13.71 -2.54 23.48
CA PHE A 296 14.38 -1.41 24.14
C PHE A 296 14.50 -0.24 23.18
N ARG A 297 13.84 0.86 23.49
CA ARG A 297 13.91 2.10 22.72
C ARG A 297 13.64 3.31 23.58
N THR A 298 14.28 4.42 23.26
CA THR A 298 14.00 5.72 23.90
C THR A 298 13.17 6.57 22.95
N LEU A 299 12.01 7.03 23.43
CA LEU A 299 11.13 7.95 22.71
C LEU A 299 11.24 9.34 23.32
N GLU A 300 11.35 10.36 22.48
CA GLU A 300 11.38 11.76 22.91
C GLU A 300 10.47 12.58 21.98
N PHE A 301 9.60 13.37 22.58
CA PHE A 301 8.65 14.22 21.87
C PHE A 301 8.94 15.68 22.23
N ILE A 302 9.60 16.38 21.31
CA ILE A 302 10.09 17.74 21.55
C ILE A 302 9.24 18.72 20.73
N LYS A 303 8.39 19.49 21.44
CA LYS A 303 7.57 20.54 20.83
C LYS A 303 8.46 21.55 20.10
N LYS A 304 8.01 22.04 18.94
CA LYS A 304 8.76 22.96 18.06
C LYS A 304 10.08 22.40 17.52
N ASP A 305 10.20 21.07 17.52
CA ASP A 305 11.37 20.40 16.99
C ASP A 305 10.98 19.10 16.26
N GLY A 306 10.62 18.02 16.97
CA GLY A 306 10.28 16.76 16.30
C GLY A 306 10.06 15.59 17.23
N ILE A 307 9.94 14.42 16.61
CA ILE A 307 9.82 13.12 17.26
C ILE A 307 11.15 12.39 17.11
N TYR A 308 11.67 11.87 18.21
CA TYR A 308 12.95 11.18 18.24
C TYR A 308 12.79 9.73 18.74
N VAL A 309 13.49 8.83 18.08
CA VAL A 309 13.63 7.44 18.50
C VAL A 309 15.11 7.13 18.60
N ASN A 310 15.56 6.69 19.78
CA ASN A 310 16.96 6.37 20.05
C ASN A 310 17.91 7.55 19.71
N GLY A 311 17.49 8.77 20.03
CA GLY A 311 18.25 10.00 19.77
C GLY A 311 18.32 10.41 18.29
N LYS A 312 17.59 9.76 17.38
CA LYS A 312 17.49 10.14 15.97
C LYS A 312 16.11 10.72 15.69
N LYS A 313 16.09 11.89 15.04
CA LYS A 313 14.85 12.51 14.55
C LYS A 313 14.25 11.62 13.46
N ILE A 314 12.98 11.27 13.60
CA ILE A 314 12.33 10.37 12.65
C ILE A 314 11.44 11.13 11.65
N ILE A 315 11.29 10.54 10.48
CA ILE A 315 10.29 10.90 9.47
C ILE A 315 9.44 9.65 9.19
N MET A 316 8.15 9.72 9.49
CA MET A 316 7.21 8.62 9.27
C MET A 316 6.76 8.57 7.81
N LYS A 317 7.10 7.50 7.11
CA LYS A 317 6.61 7.15 5.77
C LYS A 317 5.45 6.19 5.97
N GLY A 318 4.24 6.74 6.16
CA GLY A 318 3.11 6.01 6.71
C GLY A 318 1.92 5.84 5.77
N VAL A 319 1.03 4.94 6.17
CA VAL A 319 -0.26 4.73 5.52
C VAL A 319 -1.33 4.44 6.56
N ASN A 320 -2.57 4.85 6.29
CA ASN A 320 -3.74 4.45 7.06
C ASN A 320 -4.15 3.03 6.68
N ARG A 321 -4.63 2.24 7.64
CA ARG A 321 -5.04 0.86 7.40
C ARG A 321 -6.31 0.51 8.17
N HIS A 322 -7.29 0.01 7.43
CA HIS A 322 -8.43 -0.70 8.02
C HIS A 322 -8.15 -2.20 8.11
N GLU A 323 -8.67 -2.85 9.16
CA GLU A 323 -8.68 -4.31 9.25
C GLU A 323 -9.85 -4.85 8.46
N ILE A 324 -9.58 -5.37 7.27
CA ILE A 324 -10.60 -5.94 6.40
C ILE A 324 -9.98 -6.98 5.45
N TRP A 325 -10.77 -8.02 5.18
CA TRP A 325 -10.53 -9.01 4.15
C TRP A 325 -11.84 -9.34 3.46
N PRO A 326 -11.89 -9.44 2.12
CA PRO A 326 -13.15 -9.55 1.38
C PRO A 326 -14.09 -10.66 1.84
N GLU A 327 -13.56 -11.84 2.16
CA GLU A 327 -14.33 -13.03 2.52
C GLU A 327 -14.68 -13.11 4.01
N SER A 328 -14.02 -12.36 4.87
CA SER A 328 -14.19 -12.47 6.34
C SER A 328 -14.49 -11.15 7.05
N GLY A 329 -14.55 -10.04 6.30
CA GLY A 329 -14.76 -8.71 6.88
C GLY A 329 -13.63 -8.33 7.83
N ARG A 330 -13.96 -8.02 9.07
CA ARG A 330 -13.00 -7.61 10.11
C ARG A 330 -12.32 -8.77 10.84
N SER A 331 -12.75 -10.01 10.60
CA SER A 331 -12.08 -11.19 11.14
C SER A 331 -10.84 -11.47 10.31
N THR A 332 -9.66 -11.20 10.86
CA THR A 332 -8.37 -11.34 10.18
C THR A 332 -7.54 -12.47 10.77
N SER A 333 -6.35 -12.72 10.22
CA SER A 333 -5.43 -13.77 10.69
C SER A 333 -4.00 -13.25 10.78
N LYS A 334 -3.17 -13.96 11.54
CA LYS A 334 -1.73 -13.64 11.62
C LYS A 334 -1.05 -13.72 10.26
N ARG A 335 -1.50 -14.65 9.39
CA ARG A 335 -0.99 -14.76 8.01
C ARG A 335 -1.25 -13.48 7.22
N LEU A 336 -2.47 -12.92 7.32
CA LEU A 336 -2.80 -11.63 6.67
C LEU A 336 -1.98 -10.49 7.25
N SER A 337 -1.79 -10.44 8.57
CA SER A 337 -0.93 -9.42 9.18
C SER A 337 0.52 -9.49 8.69
N ILE A 338 1.09 -10.70 8.55
CA ILE A 338 2.43 -10.88 7.97
C ILE A 338 2.47 -10.40 6.52
N MET A 339 1.44 -10.70 5.74
CA MET A 339 1.33 -10.22 4.35
C MET A 339 1.27 -8.69 4.30
N ASP A 340 0.37 -8.06 5.07
CA ASP A 340 0.19 -6.62 5.09
C ASP A 340 1.48 -5.89 5.50
N VAL A 341 2.11 -6.30 6.60
CA VAL A 341 3.34 -5.66 7.07
C VAL A 341 4.51 -5.86 6.10
N ASN A 342 4.58 -7.02 5.42
CA ASN A 342 5.57 -7.20 4.36
C ASN A 342 5.32 -6.27 3.16
N LEU A 343 4.08 -6.03 2.77
CA LEU A 343 3.75 -5.09 1.71
C LEU A 343 4.08 -3.64 2.11
N LEU A 344 3.85 -3.25 3.37
CA LEU A 344 4.32 -1.96 3.89
C LEU A 344 5.84 -1.82 3.73
N LYS A 345 6.59 -2.83 4.18
CA LYS A 345 8.07 -2.85 4.02
C LYS A 345 8.49 -2.86 2.55
N ASP A 346 7.76 -3.55 1.67
CA ASP A 346 8.05 -3.59 0.22
C ASP A 346 7.82 -2.23 -0.45
N MET A 347 6.93 -1.39 0.10
CA MET A 347 6.76 0.02 -0.29
C MET A 347 7.76 0.98 0.37
N ASN A 348 8.75 0.48 1.10
CA ASN A 348 9.69 1.27 1.89
C ASN A 348 9.02 2.14 2.97
N MET A 349 7.85 1.75 3.44
CA MET A 349 7.16 2.37 4.56
C MET A 349 7.78 1.97 5.89
N ASN A 350 7.68 2.85 6.88
CA ASN A 350 8.14 2.61 8.25
C ASN A 350 7.06 2.85 9.30
N ALA A 351 5.86 3.28 8.91
CA ALA A 351 4.78 3.62 9.82
C ALA A 351 3.41 3.19 9.30
N VAL A 352 2.47 2.95 10.23
CA VAL A 352 1.05 2.68 9.94
C VAL A 352 0.17 3.33 11.01
N ARG A 353 -1.00 3.82 10.61
CA ARG A 353 -2.06 4.30 11.49
C ARG A 353 -3.32 3.46 11.32
N GLY A 354 -3.93 3.00 12.40
CA GLY A 354 -5.26 2.39 12.42
C GLY A 354 -6.32 3.42 12.84
N HIS A 355 -7.62 3.16 12.51
CA HIS A 355 -8.75 3.99 12.98
C HIS A 355 -9.44 3.39 14.23
N TYR A 356 -8.87 2.35 14.77
CA TYR A 356 -9.30 1.60 15.96
C TYR A 356 -8.18 0.62 16.34
N PRO A 357 -8.18 0.11 17.61
CA PRO A 357 -7.16 -0.83 18.05
C PRO A 357 -7.13 -2.08 17.17
N ALA A 358 -5.98 -2.35 16.56
CA ALA A 358 -5.78 -3.48 15.70
C ALA A 358 -5.83 -4.82 16.45
N ASP A 359 -5.97 -5.94 15.74
CA ASP A 359 -5.80 -7.25 16.37
C ASP A 359 -4.35 -7.41 16.88
N SER A 360 -4.19 -8.05 18.03
CA SER A 360 -2.90 -8.19 18.70
C SER A 360 -1.82 -8.86 17.83
N HIS A 361 -2.19 -9.76 16.92
CA HIS A 361 -1.24 -10.36 16.01
C HIS A 361 -0.66 -9.36 15.00
N PHE A 362 -1.40 -8.30 14.62
CA PHE A 362 -0.88 -7.25 13.75
C PHE A 362 0.21 -6.45 14.45
N LEU A 363 -0.02 -6.01 15.69
CA LEU A 363 0.98 -5.29 16.48
C LEU A 363 2.23 -6.15 16.73
N GLN A 364 2.06 -7.45 17.02
CA GLN A 364 3.17 -8.39 17.17
C GLN A 364 4.02 -8.50 15.89
N VAL A 365 3.40 -8.46 14.72
CA VAL A 365 4.11 -8.48 13.43
C VAL A 365 4.80 -7.15 13.17
N CYS A 366 4.18 -6.02 13.51
CA CYS A 366 4.81 -4.69 13.45
C CYS A 366 6.05 -4.61 14.36
N ASP A 367 5.98 -5.17 15.58
CA ASP A 367 7.14 -5.30 16.47
C ASP A 367 8.28 -6.09 15.81
N SER A 368 7.95 -7.22 15.16
CA SER A 368 8.92 -8.16 14.60
C SER A 368 9.57 -7.66 13.31
N LEU A 369 8.84 -6.99 12.46
CA LEU A 369 9.31 -6.53 11.15
C LEU A 369 9.73 -5.06 11.15
N GLY A 370 9.49 -4.33 12.24
CA GLY A 370 9.89 -2.95 12.42
C GLY A 370 9.00 -1.97 11.64
N ILE A 371 7.81 -1.70 12.17
CA ILE A 371 6.90 -0.64 11.70
C ILE A 371 6.46 0.17 12.91
N PHE A 372 6.54 1.48 12.84
CA PHE A 372 5.92 2.38 13.82
C PHE A 372 4.40 2.31 13.71
N VAL A 373 3.71 2.31 14.84
CA VAL A 373 2.25 2.27 14.91
C VAL A 373 1.74 3.49 15.65
N LEU A 374 0.76 4.16 15.05
CA LEU A 374 -0.15 5.08 15.71
C LEU A 374 -1.40 4.26 16.03
N ASP A 375 -1.64 4.03 17.33
CA ASP A 375 -2.73 3.19 17.81
C ASP A 375 -3.87 4.07 18.31
N GLU A 376 -5.08 3.89 17.74
CA GLU A 376 -6.17 4.84 17.84
C GLU A 376 -7.36 4.33 18.67
N LEU A 377 -7.81 5.15 19.62
CA LEU A 377 -9.16 5.05 20.19
C LEU A 377 -10.16 5.43 19.09
N ALA A 378 -11.02 4.52 18.69
CA ALA A 378 -12.01 4.81 17.67
C ALA A 378 -12.87 6.04 18.01
N GLY A 379 -13.31 6.77 16.99
CA GLY A 379 -14.07 8.00 17.16
C GLY A 379 -14.17 8.79 15.87
N TRP A 380 -14.92 8.30 14.88
CA TRP A 380 -15.01 8.97 13.58
C TRP A 380 -15.98 10.16 13.62
N GLN A 381 -15.44 11.40 13.62
CA GLN A 381 -16.16 12.68 13.65
C GLN A 381 -17.05 12.86 14.88
N ASN A 382 -17.17 11.88 15.77
CA ASN A 382 -17.88 11.93 17.04
C ASN A 382 -17.17 11.10 18.07
N SER A 383 -17.12 11.58 19.31
CA SER A 383 -16.43 10.93 20.41
C SER A 383 -17.33 10.04 21.25
N TYR A 384 -16.72 9.13 22.01
CA TYR A 384 -17.36 8.49 23.13
C TYR A 384 -17.65 9.48 24.26
N ASP A 385 -18.67 9.22 25.08
CA ASP A 385 -18.79 9.89 26.38
C ASP A 385 -17.58 9.55 27.28
N THR A 386 -17.32 10.39 28.28
CA THR A 386 -16.10 10.27 29.08
C THR A 386 -16.03 8.93 29.84
N ALA A 387 -17.15 8.41 30.34
CA ALA A 387 -17.14 7.15 31.09
C ALA A 387 -16.82 5.96 30.20
N THR A 388 -17.44 5.90 29.03
CA THR A 388 -17.18 4.88 28.01
C THR A 388 -15.75 5.03 27.47
N GLY A 389 -15.34 6.23 27.08
CA GLY A 389 -13.98 6.49 26.58
C GLY A 389 -12.90 6.11 27.60
N THR A 390 -13.08 6.43 28.91
CA THR A 390 -12.15 6.02 29.97
C THR A 390 -11.98 4.51 30.01
N LYS A 391 -13.09 3.77 29.94
CA LYS A 391 -13.06 2.30 29.95
C LYS A 391 -12.31 1.77 28.72
N LEU A 392 -12.63 2.25 27.53
CA LEU A 392 -12.07 1.75 26.27
C LEU A 392 -10.58 2.11 26.14
N VAL A 393 -10.16 3.31 26.57
CA VAL A 393 -8.74 3.67 26.68
C VAL A 393 -8.01 2.73 27.62
N THR A 394 -8.64 2.41 28.79
CA THR A 394 -8.03 1.49 29.75
C THR A 394 -7.81 0.11 29.15
N GLU A 395 -8.78 -0.43 28.42
CA GLU A 395 -8.70 -1.72 27.75
C GLU A 395 -7.60 -1.70 26.67
N MET A 396 -7.59 -0.69 25.78
CA MET A 396 -6.62 -0.50 24.71
C MET A 396 -5.19 -0.38 25.25
N VAL A 397 -4.94 0.58 26.14
CA VAL A 397 -3.58 0.84 26.63
C VAL A 397 -3.07 -0.34 27.48
N THR A 398 -3.92 -0.96 28.31
CA THR A 398 -3.54 -2.14 29.09
C THR A 398 -3.10 -3.30 28.17
N ARG A 399 -3.76 -3.49 27.04
CA ARG A 399 -3.41 -4.52 26.07
C ARG A 399 -2.11 -4.18 25.32
N ASP A 400 -1.95 -2.93 24.86
CA ASP A 400 -0.97 -2.59 23.81
C ASP A 400 0.28 -1.84 24.32
N VAL A 401 0.35 -1.50 25.61
CA VAL A 401 1.40 -0.68 26.21
C VAL A 401 2.82 -1.23 26.01
N ASN A 402 2.99 -2.55 25.89
CA ASN A 402 4.29 -3.22 25.77
C ASN A 402 4.79 -3.38 24.33
N HIS A 403 3.95 -3.10 23.32
CA HIS A 403 4.37 -3.19 21.94
C HIS A 403 5.44 -2.15 21.61
N ALA A 404 6.61 -2.63 21.13
CA ALA A 404 7.71 -1.77 20.73
C ALA A 404 7.36 -0.88 19.52
N SER A 405 6.49 -1.34 18.66
CA SER A 405 6.00 -0.64 17.47
C SER A 405 5.09 0.55 17.79
N VAL A 406 4.29 0.48 18.85
CA VAL A 406 3.37 1.58 19.22
C VAL A 406 4.17 2.75 19.78
N ILE A 407 4.16 3.90 19.08
CA ILE A 407 4.94 5.09 19.46
C ILE A 407 4.07 6.31 19.78
N ILE A 408 2.82 6.36 19.33
CA ILE A 408 1.87 7.46 19.54
C ILE A 408 0.50 6.85 19.86
N TRP A 409 -0.26 7.49 20.72
CA TRP A 409 -1.67 7.23 20.98
C TRP A 409 -2.53 8.25 20.25
N ASP A 410 -3.52 7.79 19.50
CA ASP A 410 -4.48 8.65 18.83
C ASP A 410 -5.82 8.61 19.59
N ASN A 411 -6.40 9.77 19.84
CA ASN A 411 -7.68 9.92 20.50
C ASN A 411 -8.74 10.37 19.48
N GLY A 412 -9.33 9.42 18.77
CA GLY A 412 -10.39 9.66 17.80
C GLY A 412 -9.91 10.25 16.46
N ASN A 413 -10.82 10.42 15.53
CA ASN A 413 -10.58 10.89 14.17
C ASN A 413 -11.51 12.06 13.79
N GLU A 414 -10.98 13.09 13.09
CA GLU A 414 -11.73 14.18 12.45
C GLU A 414 -12.78 14.87 13.34
N GLY A 415 -12.44 15.16 14.59
CA GLY A 415 -13.36 15.75 15.57
C GLY A 415 -13.96 14.74 16.54
N GLY A 416 -13.65 13.45 16.37
CA GLY A 416 -14.14 12.38 17.25
C GLY A 416 -13.33 12.18 18.53
N TRP A 417 -12.60 13.17 18.98
CA TRP A 417 -11.80 13.12 20.21
C TRP A 417 -12.55 13.63 21.43
N ASN A 418 -12.24 13.05 22.61
CA ASN A 418 -12.68 13.53 23.91
C ASN A 418 -11.46 13.87 24.77
N TYR A 419 -11.14 15.15 24.91
CA TYR A 419 -9.98 15.62 25.67
C TYR A 419 -9.96 15.16 27.14
N ASN A 420 -11.12 14.83 27.75
CA ASN A 420 -11.20 14.36 29.12
C ASN A 420 -10.57 12.96 29.33
N VAL A 421 -10.35 12.18 28.25
CA VAL A 421 -9.72 10.85 28.35
C VAL A 421 -8.21 10.87 28.10
N ASP A 422 -7.63 11.99 27.66
CA ASP A 422 -6.17 12.11 27.42
C ASP A 422 -5.34 11.75 28.65
N GLN A 423 -5.81 12.15 29.83
CA GLN A 423 -5.13 11.86 31.08
C GLN A 423 -5.09 10.37 31.38
N VAL A 424 -6.10 9.60 30.95
CA VAL A 424 -6.16 8.13 31.14
C VAL A 424 -5.02 7.44 30.40
N PHE A 425 -4.77 7.86 29.13
CA PHE A 425 -3.59 7.37 28.39
C PHE A 425 -2.29 7.63 29.16
N ARG A 426 -2.11 8.86 29.65
CA ARG A 426 -0.88 9.28 30.36
C ARG A 426 -0.68 8.55 31.68
N ASP A 427 -1.76 8.20 32.37
CA ASP A 427 -1.71 7.51 33.67
C ASP A 427 -1.35 6.03 33.51
N LEU A 428 -1.80 5.39 32.43
CA LEU A 428 -1.60 3.97 32.16
C LEU A 428 -0.28 3.68 31.43
N ASP A 429 0.27 4.65 30.70
CA ASP A 429 1.49 4.47 29.91
C ASP A 429 2.74 4.95 30.65
N PRO A 430 3.61 4.05 31.16
CA PRO A 430 4.85 4.45 31.82
C PRO A 430 5.86 5.12 30.89
N GLN A 431 5.75 4.90 29.57
CA GLN A 431 6.62 5.49 28.55
C GLN A 431 6.26 6.95 28.23
N LYS A 432 5.09 7.42 28.68
CA LYS A 432 4.60 8.80 28.49
C LYS A 432 4.56 9.23 27.03
N ARG A 433 4.12 8.31 26.15
CA ARG A 433 3.88 8.62 24.74
C ARG A 433 2.88 9.77 24.60
N ILE A 434 3.01 10.54 23.52
CA ILE A 434 2.06 11.63 23.26
C ILE A 434 0.69 11.06 22.88
N VAL A 435 -0.33 11.88 23.18
CA VAL A 435 -1.69 11.68 22.70
C VAL A 435 -1.97 12.76 21.68
N ILE A 436 -2.31 12.39 20.46
CA ILE A 436 -2.68 13.31 19.38
C ILE A 436 -4.17 13.20 19.07
N HIS A 437 -4.66 14.20 18.36
CA HIS A 437 -6.05 14.29 17.90
C HIS A 437 -6.04 14.44 16.36
N PRO A 438 -6.09 13.32 15.60
CA PRO A 438 -6.02 13.34 14.15
C PRO A 438 -6.97 14.33 13.50
N TRP A 439 -6.42 15.17 12.60
CA TRP A 439 -6.93 16.38 12.00
C TRP A 439 -6.75 17.66 12.83
N SER A 440 -6.30 17.58 14.05
CA SER A 440 -6.17 18.76 14.92
C SER A 440 -4.75 19.34 14.89
N ASP A 441 -4.68 20.65 15.08
CA ASP A 441 -3.50 21.40 15.48
C ASP A 441 -3.60 21.63 17.00
N PHE A 442 -2.90 20.81 17.79
CA PHE A 442 -3.08 20.76 19.24
C PHE A 442 -1.77 20.44 19.96
N ASP A 443 -1.53 21.17 21.04
CA ASP A 443 -0.44 20.95 22.00
C ASP A 443 0.98 20.83 21.38
N GLY A 444 1.23 21.54 20.28
CA GLY A 444 2.53 21.54 19.59
C GLY A 444 2.66 20.53 18.46
N TRP A 445 1.58 19.81 18.13
CA TRP A 445 1.49 18.79 17.08
C TRP A 445 0.44 19.20 16.05
N ASP A 446 0.79 19.19 14.78
CA ASP A 446 -0.12 19.44 13.66
C ASP A 446 -0.34 18.14 12.86
N ALA A 447 -1.49 17.52 13.11
CA ALA A 447 -1.90 16.26 12.48
C ALA A 447 -2.97 16.47 11.40
N HIS A 448 -2.95 17.61 10.69
CA HIS A 448 -3.98 18.03 9.75
C HIS A 448 -4.22 17.02 8.63
N HIS A 449 -5.50 16.78 8.29
CA HIS A 449 -5.87 15.92 7.17
C HIS A 449 -5.90 16.70 5.85
N TYR A 450 -5.39 16.08 4.80
CA TYR A 450 -5.39 16.56 3.40
C TYR A 450 -4.97 18.03 3.26
N PRO A 451 -3.80 18.42 3.77
CA PRO A 451 -3.29 19.78 3.58
C PRO A 451 -3.13 20.06 2.08
N ALA A 452 -3.57 21.22 1.63
CA ALA A 452 -3.27 21.64 0.27
C ALA A 452 -1.77 21.90 0.12
N TYR A 453 -1.21 21.63 -1.06
CA TYR A 453 0.21 21.85 -1.35
C TYR A 453 0.68 23.26 -0.94
N GLN A 454 -0.09 24.29 -1.32
CA GLN A 454 0.24 25.68 -0.98
C GLN A 454 0.01 26.01 0.50
N THR A 455 -1.00 25.40 1.14
CA THR A 455 -1.29 25.67 2.56
C THR A 455 -0.20 25.11 3.45
N GLY A 456 0.50 24.05 3.02
CA GLY A 456 1.67 23.52 3.72
C GLY A 456 2.74 24.59 3.98
N ILE A 457 3.01 25.49 3.03
CA ILE A 457 3.98 26.59 3.19
C ILE A 457 3.67 27.47 4.40
N HIS A 458 2.41 27.81 4.64
CA HIS A 458 2.02 28.65 5.76
C HIS A 458 2.11 27.94 7.11
N ARG A 459 1.91 26.61 7.13
CA ARG A 459 1.91 25.82 8.37
C ARG A 459 3.31 25.51 8.83
N PHE A 460 4.14 24.96 7.98
CA PHE A 460 5.46 24.49 8.39
C PHE A 460 6.59 25.48 8.15
N VAL A 461 6.52 26.40 7.18
CA VAL A 461 7.56 27.43 7.00
C VAL A 461 7.44 28.52 8.06
N ASN A 462 6.22 28.92 8.42
CA ASN A 462 5.94 29.95 9.41
C ASN A 462 5.30 29.40 10.70
N GLY A 463 5.05 28.10 10.76
CA GLY A 463 4.43 27.43 11.90
C GLY A 463 5.44 27.07 12.98
N GLU A 464 4.94 26.76 14.17
CA GLU A 464 5.76 26.37 15.32
C GLU A 464 5.54 24.93 15.75
N ASN A 465 4.55 24.23 15.16
CA ASN A 465 4.15 22.89 15.52
C ASN A 465 4.85 21.83 14.67
N VAL A 466 5.13 20.68 15.24
CA VAL A 466 5.65 19.53 14.53
C VAL A 466 4.55 19.03 13.59
N PHE A 467 4.84 19.05 12.29
CA PHE A 467 3.88 18.77 11.23
C PHE A 467 3.99 17.32 10.75
N PHE A 468 2.90 16.57 10.82
CA PHE A 468 2.77 15.23 10.25
C PHE A 468 1.29 14.93 9.95
N PRO A 469 0.83 15.18 8.74
CA PRO A 469 -0.56 14.92 8.36
C PRO A 469 -0.88 13.44 8.55
N THR A 470 -1.87 13.16 9.40
CA THR A 470 -2.32 11.79 9.67
C THR A 470 -3.16 11.22 8.55
N GLU A 471 -3.60 12.07 7.62
CA GLU A 471 -4.13 11.66 6.31
C GLU A 471 -3.72 12.67 5.23
N PHE A 472 -3.18 12.18 4.10
CA PHE A 472 -2.91 12.97 2.91
C PHE A 472 -2.84 12.08 1.66
N MET A 473 -2.91 12.66 0.45
CA MET A 473 -2.79 11.92 -0.81
C MET A 473 -3.79 10.77 -0.92
N HIS A 474 -5.06 11.09 -1.03
CA HIS A 474 -6.13 10.10 -1.15
C HIS A 474 -5.95 9.22 -2.39
N ALA A 475 -5.88 7.92 -2.21
CA ALA A 475 -5.76 6.95 -3.30
C ALA A 475 -7.14 6.70 -3.92
N THR A 476 -7.54 7.54 -4.84
CA THR A 476 -8.80 7.38 -5.55
C THR A 476 -8.59 6.49 -6.77
N TYR A 477 -9.32 5.37 -6.86
CA TYR A 477 -9.31 4.47 -8.02
C TYR A 477 -7.90 4.05 -8.45
N ASP A 478 -7.26 3.21 -7.68
CA ASP A 478 -5.98 2.55 -7.98
C ASP A 478 -4.76 3.46 -8.18
N ASN A 479 -4.95 4.73 -8.44
CA ASN A 479 -3.87 5.55 -8.97
C ASN A 479 -3.57 6.80 -8.15
N GLY A 480 -4.45 7.15 -7.20
CA GLY A 480 -4.38 8.41 -6.48
C GLY A 480 -3.23 8.49 -5.47
N GLY A 481 -3.01 7.46 -4.67
CA GLY A 481 -2.08 7.52 -3.53
C GLY A 481 -0.62 7.79 -3.87
N GLY A 482 -0.14 7.33 -5.04
CA GLY A 482 1.20 7.62 -5.54
C GLY A 482 1.27 8.84 -6.45
N ALA A 483 0.13 9.30 -6.97
CA ALA A 483 0.06 10.42 -7.90
C ALA A 483 0.19 11.76 -7.18
N GLY A 484 1.26 12.50 -7.46
CA GLY A 484 1.58 13.76 -6.78
C GLY A 484 2.34 13.60 -5.45
N LEU A 485 2.57 12.36 -4.98
CA LEU A 485 3.31 12.11 -3.74
C LEU A 485 4.72 12.73 -3.78
N GLU A 486 5.41 12.67 -4.91
CA GLU A 486 6.75 13.26 -5.05
C GLU A 486 6.74 14.77 -4.80
N ASP A 487 5.72 15.49 -5.31
CA ASP A 487 5.56 16.92 -5.06
C ASP A 487 5.40 17.24 -3.58
N PHE A 488 4.41 16.61 -2.94
CA PHE A 488 4.10 16.83 -1.53
C PHE A 488 5.27 16.43 -0.62
N TRP A 489 5.87 15.26 -0.87
CA TRP A 489 6.93 14.74 -0.04
C TRP A 489 8.19 15.61 -0.09
N ASN A 490 8.61 16.02 -1.28
CA ASN A 490 9.74 16.90 -1.45
C ASN A 490 9.51 18.27 -0.80
N HIS A 491 8.29 18.81 -0.97
CA HIS A 491 7.92 20.07 -0.37
C HIS A 491 7.85 20.01 1.17
N PHE A 492 7.25 18.97 1.73
CA PHE A 492 7.16 18.81 3.18
C PHE A 492 8.52 18.60 3.83
N LYS A 493 9.43 17.88 3.18
CA LYS A 493 10.81 17.68 3.66
C LYS A 493 11.65 18.98 3.75
N GLU A 494 11.22 20.07 3.12
CA GLU A 494 11.89 21.38 3.27
C GLU A 494 11.71 21.94 4.68
N SER A 495 10.67 21.53 5.40
CA SER A 495 10.44 21.97 6.77
C SER A 495 11.27 21.18 7.78
N PRO A 496 12.01 21.87 8.67
CA PRO A 496 12.68 21.19 9.78
C PRO A 496 11.72 20.61 10.81
N LEU A 497 10.45 21.01 10.80
CA LEU A 497 9.40 20.51 11.70
C LEU A 497 8.64 19.31 11.13
N PHE A 498 8.93 18.88 9.92
CA PHE A 498 8.26 17.76 9.31
C PHE A 498 8.64 16.43 9.96
N ALA A 499 7.67 15.68 10.44
CA ALA A 499 7.85 14.36 11.06
C ALA A 499 7.23 13.21 10.26
N GLY A 500 6.83 13.45 9.00
CA GLY A 500 6.27 12.44 8.12
C GLY A 500 4.79 12.64 7.79
N GLY A 501 4.14 11.60 7.27
CA GLY A 501 2.72 11.64 6.94
C GLY A 501 2.17 10.26 6.58
N PHE A 502 0.83 10.13 6.53
CA PHE A 502 0.13 8.88 6.33
C PHE A 502 -0.81 8.98 5.13
N ILE A 503 -0.53 8.20 4.09
CA ILE A 503 -1.37 8.15 2.89
C ILE A 503 -2.72 7.50 3.23
N TRP A 504 -3.80 8.00 2.67
CA TRP A 504 -5.09 7.33 2.67
C TRP A 504 -5.24 6.53 1.36
N VAL A 505 -5.42 5.25 1.33
CA VAL A 505 -5.38 4.22 2.37
C VAL A 505 -4.64 2.98 1.83
N PHE A 506 -4.34 2.00 2.68
CA PHE A 506 -3.51 0.82 2.34
C PHE A 506 -4.11 -0.06 1.25
N CYS A 507 -5.40 -0.40 1.36
CA CYS A 507 -6.07 -1.27 0.41
C CYS A 507 -7.55 -0.95 0.28
N ASP A 508 -8.15 -1.37 -0.81
CA ASP A 508 -9.58 -1.32 -1.03
C ASP A 508 -10.34 -2.10 0.05
N GLU A 509 -11.42 -1.52 0.56
CA GLU A 509 -12.25 -2.09 1.62
C GLU A 509 -13.47 -2.84 1.09
N ALA A 510 -13.37 -3.46 -0.05
CA ALA A 510 -14.44 -4.24 -0.62
C ALA A 510 -14.71 -5.52 0.16
N VAL A 511 -15.96 -5.94 0.18
CA VAL A 511 -16.40 -7.20 0.77
C VAL A 511 -17.03 -8.09 -0.29
N LYS A 512 -16.76 -9.38 -0.19
CA LYS A 512 -17.39 -10.38 -1.02
C LYS A 512 -18.74 -10.74 -0.42
N ARG A 513 -19.81 -10.19 -1.01
CA ARG A 513 -21.17 -10.36 -0.50
C ARG A 513 -21.64 -11.81 -0.62
N SER A 514 -22.06 -12.38 0.51
CA SER A 514 -22.66 -13.72 0.57
C SER A 514 -24.09 -13.76 0.03
N ASP A 515 -24.78 -12.62 -0.04
CA ASP A 515 -26.17 -12.48 -0.48
C ASP A 515 -26.32 -12.03 -1.95
N TRP A 516 -25.23 -11.75 -2.66
CA TRP A 516 -25.23 -11.44 -4.07
C TRP A 516 -25.10 -12.70 -4.92
N THR A 517 -25.91 -12.79 -5.97
CA THR A 517 -25.85 -13.85 -6.96
C THR A 517 -25.47 -13.27 -8.32
N GLY A 518 -24.42 -13.77 -8.97
CA GLY A 518 -23.98 -13.31 -10.27
C GLY A 518 -22.47 -13.16 -10.37
N LYS A 519 -22.00 -12.40 -11.37
CA LYS A 519 -20.56 -12.18 -11.60
C LYS A 519 -19.97 -11.16 -10.64
N GLU A 520 -20.72 -10.14 -10.27
CA GLU A 520 -20.28 -9.11 -9.33
C GLU A 520 -20.56 -9.60 -7.90
N GLN A 521 -19.52 -10.04 -7.22
CA GLN A 521 -19.61 -10.48 -5.83
C GLN A 521 -19.01 -9.48 -4.84
N PHE A 522 -18.16 -8.55 -5.32
CA PHE A 522 -17.52 -7.56 -4.49
C PHE A 522 -18.34 -6.26 -4.39
N ASP A 523 -18.57 -5.81 -3.17
CA ASP A 523 -19.23 -4.56 -2.88
C ASP A 523 -18.23 -3.57 -2.27
N SER A 524 -17.86 -2.55 -3.02
CA SER A 524 -16.96 -1.47 -2.60
C SER A 524 -17.70 -0.19 -2.22
N LYS A 525 -19.03 -0.19 -2.23
CA LYS A 525 -19.84 1.03 -2.11
C LYS A 525 -19.45 2.14 -3.10
N GLY A 526 -19.25 1.74 -4.35
CA GLY A 526 -18.72 2.61 -5.39
C GLY A 526 -17.27 2.98 -5.05
N SER A 527 -16.98 4.29 -5.02
CA SER A 527 -15.64 4.80 -4.70
C SER A 527 -15.37 5.00 -3.22
N LEU A 528 -16.32 4.71 -2.32
CA LEU A 528 -16.14 4.97 -0.88
C LEU A 528 -15.17 4.02 -0.22
N ALA A 529 -15.12 2.78 -0.70
CA ALA A 529 -14.27 1.73 -0.17
C ALA A 529 -13.31 1.13 -1.23
N ALA A 530 -13.24 1.74 -2.43
CA ALA A 530 -12.29 1.42 -3.50
C ALA A 530 -11.33 2.61 -3.68
N ASP A 531 -10.53 2.86 -2.65
CA ASP A 531 -9.63 4.01 -2.56
C ASP A 531 -8.25 3.64 -2.01
N GLY A 532 -7.90 2.36 -2.06
CA GLY A 532 -6.63 1.80 -1.62
C GLY A 532 -5.47 2.01 -2.58
N ILE A 533 -4.26 1.84 -2.06
CA ILE A 533 -3.01 1.69 -2.86
C ILE A 533 -2.94 0.28 -3.47
N LEU A 534 -3.62 -0.65 -2.84
CA LEU A 534 -3.70 -2.07 -3.19
C LEU A 534 -5.15 -2.45 -3.39
N GLY A 535 -5.42 -3.40 -4.27
CA GLY A 535 -6.71 -4.03 -4.38
C GLY A 535 -7.13 -4.79 -3.11
N PRO A 536 -8.39 -5.29 -3.05
CA PRO A 536 -8.96 -5.88 -1.84
C PRO A 536 -8.24 -7.15 -1.36
N HIS A 537 -7.67 -7.94 -2.26
CA HIS A 537 -6.81 -9.10 -1.93
C HIS A 537 -5.32 -8.76 -1.92
N ARG A 538 -4.98 -7.45 -1.81
CA ARG A 538 -3.61 -6.93 -1.79
C ARG A 538 -2.91 -7.00 -3.14
N GLU A 539 -3.66 -6.95 -4.22
CA GLU A 539 -3.12 -6.81 -5.58
C GLU A 539 -2.37 -5.48 -5.69
N LYS A 540 -1.17 -5.56 -6.26
CA LYS A 540 -0.30 -4.39 -6.40
C LYS A 540 -0.72 -3.57 -7.60
N GLU A 541 -0.97 -2.29 -7.40
CA GLU A 541 -1.33 -1.33 -8.44
C GLU A 541 -0.18 -0.35 -8.72
N GLY A 542 -0.35 0.55 -9.69
CA GLY A 542 0.70 1.48 -10.09
C GLY A 542 1.23 2.36 -8.96
N SER A 543 0.36 2.77 -8.04
CA SER A 543 0.74 3.56 -6.86
C SER A 543 1.70 2.83 -5.92
N PHE A 544 1.58 1.51 -5.78
CA PHE A 544 2.50 0.70 -4.97
C PHE A 544 3.96 0.89 -5.42
N TYR A 545 4.21 0.82 -6.72
CA TYR A 545 5.57 0.94 -7.27
C TYR A 545 6.08 2.38 -7.26
N ALA A 546 5.20 3.36 -7.46
CA ALA A 546 5.55 4.76 -7.35
C ALA A 546 5.98 5.13 -5.93
N ILE A 547 5.21 4.72 -4.92
CA ILE A 547 5.54 4.91 -3.50
C ILE A 547 6.85 4.21 -3.15
N LYS A 548 7.03 2.96 -3.60
CA LYS A 548 8.26 2.17 -3.38
C LYS A 548 9.49 2.93 -3.85
N GLU A 549 9.45 3.60 -5.01
CA GLU A 549 10.57 4.39 -5.53
C GLU A 549 10.73 5.71 -4.79
N ILE A 550 9.64 6.47 -4.58
CA ILE A 550 9.67 7.80 -3.94
C ILE A 550 10.19 7.69 -2.50
N TRP A 551 9.78 6.67 -1.77
CA TRP A 551 10.16 6.43 -0.38
C TRP A 551 11.36 5.50 -0.20
N ALA A 552 12.02 5.11 -1.30
CA ALA A 552 13.24 4.31 -1.20
C ALA A 552 14.27 5.00 -0.28
N PRO A 553 14.88 4.28 0.66
CA PRO A 553 15.88 4.86 1.55
C PRO A 553 17.22 5.16 0.87
N ILE A 554 17.36 4.77 -0.40
CA ILE A 554 18.47 5.14 -1.27
C ILE A 554 17.89 5.96 -2.41
N GLN A 555 18.36 7.21 -2.56
CA GLN A 555 17.93 8.08 -3.64
C GLN A 555 19.05 8.32 -4.62
N PHE A 556 18.77 8.23 -5.91
CA PHE A 556 19.71 8.60 -6.98
C PHE A 556 19.46 10.03 -7.42
N ALA A 557 20.51 10.83 -7.49
CA ALA A 557 20.42 12.11 -8.16
C ALA A 557 20.10 11.90 -9.65
N PRO A 558 19.38 12.84 -10.30
CA PRO A 558 19.10 12.75 -11.72
C PRO A 558 20.39 12.54 -12.53
N ALA A 559 20.39 11.50 -13.37
CA ALA A 559 21.56 11.13 -14.17
C ALA A 559 21.16 10.84 -15.62
N SER A 560 22.03 11.16 -16.54
CA SER A 560 21.91 10.80 -17.96
C SER A 560 23.18 10.10 -18.41
N ILE A 561 23.04 8.98 -19.09
CA ILE A 561 24.17 8.28 -19.69
C ILE A 561 24.50 8.97 -21.02
N THR A 562 25.64 9.62 -21.06
CA THR A 562 26.16 10.32 -22.25
C THR A 562 27.41 9.62 -22.76
N ALA A 563 27.90 10.00 -23.95
CA ALA A 563 29.16 9.45 -24.48
C ALA A 563 30.40 9.68 -23.58
N LYS A 564 30.30 10.57 -22.58
CA LYS A 564 31.35 10.83 -21.59
C LYS A 564 31.03 10.22 -20.23
N PHE A 565 30.02 9.40 -20.13
CA PHE A 565 29.67 8.73 -18.87
C PHE A 565 30.81 7.82 -18.42
N ASP A 566 31.24 8.03 -17.17
CA ASP A 566 32.40 7.32 -16.57
C ASP A 566 32.00 6.24 -15.53
N GLY A 567 30.72 5.93 -15.46
CA GLY A 567 30.16 4.96 -14.52
C GLY A 567 29.73 5.56 -13.18
N THR A 568 29.87 6.83 -12.96
CA THR A 568 29.58 7.49 -11.67
C THR A 568 28.10 7.84 -11.52
N PHE A 569 27.53 7.45 -10.38
CA PHE A 569 26.23 7.90 -9.89
C PHE A 569 26.36 8.56 -8.52
N PHE A 570 25.52 9.52 -8.24
CA PHE A 570 25.40 10.14 -6.91
C PHE A 570 24.19 9.57 -6.21
N ILE A 571 24.38 9.17 -4.95
CA ILE A 571 23.32 8.61 -4.11
C ILE A 571 23.28 9.30 -2.75
N SER A 572 22.09 9.38 -2.15
CA SER A 572 21.89 9.82 -0.76
C SER A 572 21.31 8.70 0.10
N ASN A 573 21.55 8.79 1.41
CA ASN A 573 21.04 7.90 2.41
C ASN A 573 19.84 8.53 3.15
N ASP A 574 18.64 8.10 2.84
CA ASP A 574 17.39 8.51 3.50
C ASP A 574 16.93 7.51 4.58
N TYR A 575 17.78 6.56 5.02
CA TYR A 575 17.56 5.79 6.25
C TYR A 575 17.65 6.70 7.47
N ILE A 576 17.05 6.28 8.58
CA ILE A 576 17.09 7.00 9.85
C ILE A 576 18.26 6.49 10.73
N PHE A 577 18.48 5.18 10.72
CA PHE A 577 19.43 4.52 11.62
C PHE A 577 20.59 3.84 10.91
N SER A 578 20.38 3.34 9.69
CA SER A 578 21.32 2.44 9.02
C SER A 578 22.28 3.16 8.08
N ASN A 579 23.57 2.80 8.14
CA ASN A 579 24.54 3.18 7.13
C ASN A 579 24.33 2.36 5.84
N LEU A 580 24.52 2.96 4.66
CA LEU A 580 24.29 2.27 3.39
C LEU A 580 25.23 1.09 3.11
N ASN A 581 26.38 1.00 3.80
CA ASN A 581 27.28 -0.16 3.66
C ASN A 581 26.67 -1.47 4.18
N THR A 582 25.55 -1.42 4.89
CA THR A 582 24.77 -2.60 5.29
C THR A 582 23.91 -3.15 4.15
N CYS A 583 23.67 -2.37 3.11
CA CYS A 583 22.92 -2.73 1.92
C CYS A 583 23.81 -3.45 0.89
N THR A 584 23.17 -4.10 -0.07
CA THR A 584 23.84 -4.65 -1.25
C THR A 584 23.32 -3.98 -2.51
N MET A 585 24.20 -3.75 -3.49
CA MET A 585 23.84 -3.25 -4.82
C MET A 585 24.45 -4.11 -5.91
N GLU A 586 23.66 -4.30 -6.96
CA GLU A 586 24.09 -5.00 -8.18
C GLU A 586 23.71 -4.18 -9.41
N TYR A 587 24.55 -4.21 -10.44
CA TYR A 587 24.24 -3.60 -11.73
C TYR A 587 24.13 -4.65 -12.82
N ARG A 588 23.38 -4.32 -13.86
CA ARG A 588 23.30 -5.05 -15.13
C ARG A 588 23.31 -4.07 -16.29
N VAL A 589 24.09 -4.37 -17.32
CA VAL A 589 24.04 -3.69 -18.63
C VAL A 589 23.29 -4.62 -19.57
N VAL A 590 22.15 -4.18 -20.02
CA VAL A 590 21.20 -5.01 -20.76
C VAL A 590 21.14 -4.57 -22.22
N LYS A 591 21.10 -5.53 -23.14
CA LYS A 591 20.95 -5.34 -24.58
C LYS A 591 19.68 -6.04 -25.06
N ALA A 592 18.75 -5.28 -25.61
CA ALA A 592 17.59 -5.82 -26.29
C ALA A 592 17.99 -6.51 -27.60
N ASN A 593 17.40 -7.65 -27.90
CA ASN A 593 17.58 -8.29 -29.19
C ASN A 593 16.84 -7.46 -30.26
N LYS A 594 17.40 -7.41 -31.47
CA LYS A 594 16.80 -6.66 -32.60
C LYS A 594 15.40 -7.13 -32.97
N ASP A 595 15.12 -8.41 -32.72
CA ASP A 595 13.83 -9.05 -32.99
C ASP A 595 12.96 -9.19 -31.74
N ALA A 596 13.32 -8.51 -30.66
CA ALA A 596 12.63 -8.62 -29.35
C ALA A 596 11.13 -8.36 -29.40
N LEU A 597 10.67 -7.49 -30.30
CA LEU A 597 9.24 -7.24 -30.49
C LEU A 597 8.52 -8.31 -31.32
N TYR A 598 9.28 -9.25 -31.93
CA TYR A 598 8.79 -10.25 -32.88
C TYR A 598 8.92 -11.68 -32.36
N SER A 599 9.69 -11.88 -31.30
CA SER A 599 10.00 -13.19 -30.74
C SER A 599 9.95 -13.17 -29.22
N ASN A 600 9.99 -14.35 -28.61
CA ASN A 600 10.08 -14.47 -27.13
C ASN A 600 11.51 -14.26 -26.62
N ASN A 601 12.47 -13.97 -27.48
CA ASN A 601 13.87 -13.77 -27.15
C ASN A 601 14.15 -12.27 -26.90
N GLY A 602 13.75 -11.76 -25.71
CA GLY A 602 13.64 -10.34 -25.43
C GLY A 602 14.96 -9.58 -25.29
N ASN A 603 15.88 -10.04 -24.43
CA ASN A 603 17.12 -9.32 -24.10
C ASN A 603 18.24 -10.26 -23.65
N SER A 604 19.46 -9.72 -23.61
CA SER A 604 20.67 -10.37 -23.08
C SER A 604 21.39 -9.44 -22.11
N ILE A 605 22.08 -10.00 -21.15
CA ILE A 605 22.92 -9.26 -20.22
C ILE A 605 24.34 -9.23 -20.78
N LEU A 606 24.85 -8.03 -21.08
CA LEU A 606 26.21 -7.83 -21.58
C LEU A 606 27.24 -7.81 -20.47
N ASP A 607 26.88 -7.20 -19.35
CA ASP A 607 27.73 -7.09 -18.18
C ASP A 607 26.87 -7.01 -16.91
N LYS A 608 27.39 -7.53 -15.79
CA LYS A 608 26.76 -7.47 -14.47
C LYS A 608 27.80 -7.61 -13.37
N GLY A 609 27.51 -7.05 -12.23
CA GLY A 609 28.39 -7.19 -11.07
C GLY A 609 27.81 -6.55 -9.83
N LYS A 610 28.55 -6.69 -8.72
CA LYS A 610 28.27 -6.03 -7.47
C LYS A 610 28.87 -4.63 -7.47
N ILE A 611 28.19 -3.70 -6.81
CA ILE A 611 28.64 -2.34 -6.59
C ILE A 611 29.13 -2.26 -5.16
N THR A 612 30.37 -1.73 -4.98
CA THR A 612 30.88 -1.40 -3.64
C THR A 612 30.20 -0.13 -3.17
N ILE A 613 29.45 -0.22 -2.08
CA ILE A 613 28.80 0.93 -1.43
C ILE A 613 29.78 1.46 -0.37
N PRO A 614 30.18 2.75 -0.42
CA PRO A 614 31.00 3.34 0.64
C PRO A 614 30.17 3.47 1.93
N SER A 615 30.85 3.78 3.05
CA SER A 615 30.15 4.14 4.28
C SER A 615 29.48 5.50 4.07
N ILE A 616 28.15 5.51 4.14
CA ILE A 616 27.31 6.72 3.97
C ILE A 616 26.32 6.71 5.12
N ASP A 617 26.48 7.63 6.06
CA ASP A 617 25.58 7.75 7.20
C ASP A 617 24.24 8.39 6.81
N PRO A 618 23.19 8.21 7.63
CA PRO A 618 21.90 8.84 7.39
C PRO A 618 21.99 10.35 7.15
N GLY A 619 21.35 10.82 6.08
CA GLY A 619 21.37 12.23 5.65
C GLY A 619 22.57 12.61 4.77
N GLU A 620 23.54 11.73 4.58
CA GLU A 620 24.73 12.01 3.77
C GLU A 620 24.54 11.59 2.30
N THR A 621 25.39 12.19 1.44
CA THR A 621 25.46 11.92 0.00
C THR A 621 26.86 11.45 -0.38
N SER A 622 26.97 10.53 -1.33
CA SER A 622 28.24 10.06 -1.85
C SER A 622 28.12 9.56 -3.29
N LYS A 623 29.24 9.08 -3.82
CA LYS A 623 29.33 8.51 -5.18
C LYS A 623 29.46 7.00 -5.12
N ILE A 624 28.76 6.34 -6.04
CA ILE A 624 29.05 4.94 -6.40
C ILE A 624 29.53 4.87 -7.84
N LYS A 625 30.20 3.81 -8.20
CA LYS A 625 30.73 3.64 -9.55
C LYS A 625 30.47 2.22 -10.07
N ILE A 626 29.93 2.14 -11.30
CA ILE A 626 29.87 0.91 -12.06
C ILE A 626 31.02 0.87 -13.07
N PRO A 627 31.52 -0.30 -13.46
CA PRO A 627 32.50 -0.39 -14.53
C PRO A 627 31.89 0.03 -15.88
N VAL A 628 32.66 0.82 -16.66
CA VAL A 628 32.32 1.10 -18.04
C VAL A 628 33.27 0.30 -18.92
N ALA A 629 32.92 -0.95 -19.20
CA ALA A 629 33.68 -1.85 -20.06
C ALA A 629 33.66 -1.37 -21.53
N ALA A 630 34.55 -1.88 -22.36
CA ALA A 630 34.64 -1.48 -23.78
C ALA A 630 33.34 -1.70 -24.56
N ASN A 631 32.54 -2.70 -24.18
CA ASN A 631 31.22 -3.02 -24.78
C ASN A 631 30.02 -2.37 -24.03
N PHE A 632 30.25 -1.49 -23.07
CA PHE A 632 29.17 -0.85 -22.31
C PHE A 632 28.17 -0.14 -23.22
N PHE A 633 28.64 0.64 -24.16
CA PHE A 633 27.80 1.36 -25.12
C PHE A 633 27.17 0.48 -26.23
N GLU A 634 27.39 -0.83 -26.21
CA GLU A 634 26.58 -1.77 -26.98
C GLU A 634 25.27 -2.16 -26.26
N GLY A 635 25.16 -1.88 -24.99
CA GLY A 635 23.95 -2.05 -24.19
C GLY A 635 22.89 -1.03 -24.53
N ASP A 636 21.68 -1.28 -24.15
CA ASP A 636 20.53 -0.40 -24.38
C ASP A 636 20.10 0.35 -23.11
N TRP A 637 20.20 -0.32 -21.95
CA TRP A 637 19.95 0.32 -20.66
C TRP A 637 20.79 -0.32 -19.55
N VAL A 638 20.95 0.44 -18.47
CA VAL A 638 21.56 0.00 -17.22
C VAL A 638 20.48 -0.19 -16.19
N GLU A 639 20.59 -1.24 -15.38
CA GLU A 639 19.78 -1.48 -14.19
C GLU A 639 20.69 -1.46 -12.95
N ILE A 640 20.24 -0.84 -11.86
CA ILE A 640 20.87 -0.93 -10.54
C ILE A 640 19.80 -1.36 -9.56
N THR A 641 19.98 -2.53 -8.95
CA THR A 641 19.10 -3.07 -7.92
C THR A 641 19.76 -2.98 -6.56
N ALA A 642 19.08 -2.37 -5.59
CA ALA A 642 19.52 -2.32 -4.20
C ALA A 642 18.66 -3.21 -3.31
N ARG A 643 19.29 -3.83 -2.30
CA ARG A 643 18.62 -4.62 -1.26
C ARG A 643 19.11 -4.17 0.12
N ASP A 644 18.19 -4.20 1.08
CA ASP A 644 18.51 -3.88 2.47
C ASP A 644 19.35 -5.00 3.15
N GLN A 645 19.71 -4.79 4.40
CA GLN A 645 20.47 -5.73 5.21
C GLN A 645 19.74 -7.07 5.47
N HIS A 646 18.42 -7.14 5.23
CA HIS A 646 17.59 -8.33 5.35
C HIS A 646 17.37 -9.04 4.00
N GLY A 647 17.95 -8.50 2.91
CA GLY A 647 17.84 -9.03 1.54
C GLY A 647 16.56 -8.59 0.81
N ARG A 648 15.73 -7.72 1.40
CA ARG A 648 14.53 -7.16 0.78
C ARG A 648 14.95 -6.15 -0.30
N GLU A 649 14.32 -6.24 -1.47
CA GLU A 649 14.56 -5.30 -2.55
C GLU A 649 14.01 -3.91 -2.20
N ILE A 650 14.91 -2.93 -2.15
CA ILE A 650 14.57 -1.51 -2.00
C ILE A 650 13.92 -1.02 -3.29
N TYR A 651 14.66 -1.07 -4.40
CA TYR A 651 14.15 -0.73 -5.74
C TYR A 651 15.16 -1.12 -6.81
N THR A 652 14.70 -1.14 -8.08
CA THR A 652 15.53 -1.27 -9.29
C THR A 652 15.39 -0.04 -10.15
N TRP A 653 16.43 0.78 -10.24
CA TRP A 653 16.47 1.97 -11.12
C TRP A 653 17.04 1.63 -12.48
N THR A 654 16.58 2.34 -13.52
CA THR A 654 17.01 2.10 -14.89
C THR A 654 17.32 3.40 -15.64
N TRP A 655 18.34 3.36 -16.53
CA TRP A 655 18.73 4.46 -17.40
C TRP A 655 19.01 3.94 -18.80
N THR A 656 18.44 4.57 -19.85
CA THR A 656 18.77 4.25 -21.23
C THR A 656 20.17 4.74 -21.58
N ILE A 657 20.90 3.94 -22.35
CA ILE A 657 22.25 4.25 -22.85
C ILE A 657 22.17 5.07 -24.14
N HIS A 658 21.15 4.80 -24.95
CA HIS A 658 20.92 5.44 -26.25
C HIS A 658 19.64 6.26 -26.27
N LYS A 659 19.45 7.00 -27.38
CA LYS A 659 18.28 7.84 -27.62
C LYS A 659 17.28 7.18 -28.60
N GLY A 660 16.12 7.81 -28.78
CA GLY A 660 15.01 7.27 -29.56
C GLY A 660 15.32 6.94 -31.04
N ASP A 661 16.14 7.74 -31.71
CA ASP A 661 16.59 7.48 -33.09
C ASP A 661 17.33 6.16 -33.19
N TYR A 662 18.25 5.86 -32.28
CA TYR A 662 18.95 4.59 -32.21
C TYR A 662 17.98 3.42 -32.03
N PHE A 663 17.00 3.54 -31.08
CA PHE A 663 16.05 2.47 -30.83
C PHE A 663 15.11 2.23 -32.01
N ALA A 664 14.62 3.31 -32.62
CA ALA A 664 13.81 3.20 -33.83
C ALA A 664 14.57 2.47 -34.95
N GLU A 665 15.84 2.82 -35.23
CA GLU A 665 16.67 2.14 -36.23
C GLU A 665 16.92 0.66 -35.91
N LYS A 666 17.19 0.36 -34.62
CA LYS A 666 17.47 -1.00 -34.17
C LYS A 666 16.28 -1.93 -34.39
N PHE A 667 15.08 -1.51 -33.98
CA PHE A 667 13.88 -2.35 -34.01
C PHE A 667 13.14 -2.32 -35.35
N LEU A 668 13.37 -1.32 -36.21
CA LEU A 668 12.78 -1.27 -37.55
C LEU A 668 13.20 -2.44 -38.44
N LEU A 669 14.32 -3.10 -38.21
CA LEU A 669 14.86 -4.21 -39.03
C LEU A 669 14.80 -3.86 -40.52
N LYS A 670 15.33 -2.69 -40.90
CA LYS A 670 15.34 -2.21 -42.32
C LYS A 670 15.90 -3.28 -43.26
N LYS A 671 15.21 -3.51 -44.37
CA LYS A 671 15.65 -4.41 -45.42
C LYS A 671 15.75 -3.61 -46.72
N GLU A 672 16.84 -3.78 -47.45
CA GLU A 672 16.92 -3.24 -48.80
C GLU A 672 15.80 -3.80 -49.68
N SER A 673 15.15 -2.94 -50.41
CA SER A 673 14.06 -3.30 -51.30
C SER A 673 14.21 -2.59 -52.63
N LYS A 674 14.13 -3.37 -53.74
CA LYS A 674 14.07 -2.86 -55.09
C LYS A 674 12.64 -2.59 -55.57
N ALA A 675 11.65 -2.70 -54.70
CA ALA A 675 10.26 -2.40 -55.04
C ALA A 675 10.12 -0.93 -55.47
N LYS A 676 9.31 -0.68 -56.47
CA LYS A 676 8.97 0.67 -56.91
C LYS A 676 7.89 1.23 -55.98
N VAL A 677 8.07 2.47 -55.60
CA VAL A 677 7.01 3.24 -54.92
C VAL A 677 6.16 3.96 -55.96
N SER A 678 4.94 4.22 -55.65
CA SER A 678 4.04 5.05 -56.47
C SER A 678 3.13 5.92 -55.61
N ILE A 679 2.66 6.99 -56.22
CA ILE A 679 1.69 7.91 -55.64
C ILE A 679 0.45 7.86 -56.53
N LYS A 680 -0.72 7.63 -55.94
CA LYS A 680 -2.00 7.78 -56.58
C LYS A 680 -2.65 9.07 -56.06
N ASP A 681 -2.67 10.08 -56.92
CA ASP A 681 -3.21 11.40 -56.60
C ASP A 681 -4.61 11.54 -57.20
N GLU A 682 -5.63 11.60 -56.37
CA GLU A 682 -7.04 11.73 -56.72
C GLU A 682 -7.59 13.10 -56.25
N ALA A 683 -8.81 13.48 -56.67
CA ALA A 683 -9.39 14.78 -56.37
C ALA A 683 -9.48 15.04 -54.87
N ALA A 684 -9.90 14.08 -54.07
CA ALA A 684 -10.12 14.20 -52.60
C ALA A 684 -9.04 13.51 -51.77
N SER A 685 -8.21 12.63 -52.32
CA SER A 685 -7.27 11.82 -51.59
C SER A 685 -5.92 11.63 -52.28
N VAL A 686 -4.91 11.29 -51.49
CA VAL A 686 -3.58 10.86 -51.97
C VAL A 686 -3.23 9.51 -51.37
N SER A 687 -2.82 8.56 -52.15
CA SER A 687 -2.31 7.27 -51.67
C SER A 687 -0.81 7.13 -51.91
N LEU A 688 -0.07 6.77 -50.89
CA LEU A 688 1.32 6.34 -50.96
C LEU A 688 1.34 4.81 -51.00
N ILE A 689 2.03 4.25 -52.00
CA ILE A 689 1.99 2.82 -52.30
C ILE A 689 3.41 2.27 -52.41
N SER A 690 3.69 1.19 -51.72
CA SER A 690 4.92 0.41 -51.88
C SER A 690 4.64 -1.07 -51.63
N LYS A 691 5.02 -1.94 -52.58
CA LYS A 691 4.74 -3.37 -52.50
C LYS A 691 3.25 -3.62 -52.24
N ASP A 692 2.99 -4.32 -51.09
CA ASP A 692 1.67 -4.72 -50.63
C ASP A 692 1.04 -3.70 -49.64
N VAL A 693 1.72 -2.57 -49.38
CA VAL A 693 1.23 -1.55 -48.44
C VAL A 693 0.75 -0.33 -49.21
N GLN A 694 -0.47 0.09 -48.96
CA GLN A 694 -1.07 1.33 -49.40
C GLN A 694 -1.65 2.12 -48.24
N VAL A 695 -1.28 3.39 -48.11
CA VAL A 695 -1.84 4.31 -47.14
C VAL A 695 -2.46 5.49 -47.87
N ALA A 696 -3.74 5.70 -47.68
CA ALA A 696 -4.52 6.79 -48.27
C ALA A 696 -4.79 7.90 -47.28
N PHE A 697 -4.66 9.14 -47.73
CA PHE A 697 -4.83 10.37 -46.97
C PHE A 697 -5.92 11.23 -47.58
N ASP A 698 -6.73 11.85 -46.74
CA ASP A 698 -7.70 12.89 -47.15
C ASP A 698 -6.97 14.22 -47.39
N LYS A 699 -7.16 14.86 -48.51
CA LYS A 699 -6.49 16.13 -48.83
C LYS A 699 -6.99 17.33 -48.06
N LYS A 700 -8.24 17.29 -47.60
CA LYS A 700 -8.85 18.38 -46.82
C LYS A 700 -8.38 18.39 -45.38
N THR A 701 -8.18 17.23 -44.78
CA THR A 701 -7.83 17.08 -43.38
C THR A 701 -6.39 16.69 -43.15
N GLY A 702 -5.70 16.17 -44.18
CA GLY A 702 -4.32 15.61 -44.07
C GLY A 702 -4.24 14.29 -43.31
N LYS A 703 -5.38 13.68 -42.97
CA LYS A 703 -5.46 12.50 -42.12
C LYS A 703 -5.48 11.19 -42.93
N ILE A 704 -5.02 10.12 -42.32
CA ILE A 704 -5.16 8.76 -42.84
C ILE A 704 -6.65 8.38 -42.90
N ILE A 705 -7.10 7.90 -44.06
CA ILE A 705 -8.47 7.41 -44.26
C ILE A 705 -8.50 5.89 -44.50
N SER A 706 -7.39 5.29 -44.94
CA SER A 706 -7.31 3.86 -45.15
C SER A 706 -5.86 3.39 -45.14
N VAL A 707 -5.62 2.27 -44.47
CA VAL A 707 -4.37 1.50 -44.55
C VAL A 707 -4.70 0.11 -45.09
N LYS A 708 -4.00 -0.34 -46.16
CA LYS A 708 -4.14 -1.69 -46.74
C LYS A 708 -2.78 -2.36 -46.79
N ASN A 709 -2.75 -3.64 -46.50
CA ASN A 709 -1.60 -4.51 -46.71
C ASN A 709 -2.02 -5.76 -47.49
N LYS A 710 -1.12 -6.73 -47.71
CA LYS A 710 -1.40 -7.99 -48.39
C LYS A 710 -2.54 -8.82 -47.77
N ASN A 711 -2.83 -8.62 -46.47
CA ASN A 711 -3.82 -9.38 -45.75
C ASN A 711 -5.19 -8.67 -45.66
N GLY A 712 -5.30 -7.41 -46.11
CA GLY A 712 -6.51 -6.64 -46.10
C GLY A 712 -6.36 -5.24 -45.51
N ILE A 713 -7.39 -4.76 -44.86
CA ILE A 713 -7.44 -3.43 -44.19
C ILE A 713 -6.87 -3.51 -42.80
N VAL A 714 -5.95 -2.61 -42.44
CA VAL A 714 -5.54 -2.31 -41.07
C VAL A 714 -6.35 -1.10 -40.64
N PRO A 715 -7.17 -1.19 -39.59
CA PRO A 715 -8.18 -0.19 -39.27
C PRO A 715 -7.64 1.07 -38.53
N LEU A 716 -6.40 1.47 -38.82
CA LEU A 716 -5.83 2.73 -38.32
C LEU A 716 -6.27 3.87 -39.21
N THR A 717 -7.02 4.82 -38.67
CA THR A 717 -7.64 5.92 -39.41
C THR A 717 -7.67 7.22 -38.62
N ASN A 718 -8.25 8.28 -39.22
CA ASN A 718 -8.56 9.58 -38.59
C ASN A 718 -7.39 10.26 -37.88
N GLY A 719 -6.17 9.94 -38.23
CA GLY A 719 -4.98 10.56 -37.66
C GLY A 719 -3.95 10.99 -38.68
N PRO A 720 -3.02 11.86 -38.25
CA PRO A 720 -2.86 12.44 -36.94
C PRO A 720 -3.90 13.53 -36.66
N THR A 721 -4.67 13.38 -35.57
CA THR A 721 -5.55 14.42 -35.07
C THR A 721 -4.82 15.17 -33.96
N PRO A 722 -4.69 16.52 -34.02
CA PRO A 722 -3.99 17.28 -33.01
C PRO A 722 -4.68 17.23 -31.64
N ILE A 723 -3.91 17.16 -30.57
CA ILE A 723 -4.34 17.26 -29.17
C ILE A 723 -3.64 18.45 -28.53
N GLY A 724 -4.40 19.36 -27.88
CA GLY A 724 -3.86 20.55 -27.22
C GLY A 724 -3.38 21.64 -28.19
N MET A 725 -3.70 21.51 -29.48
CA MET A 725 -3.36 22.50 -30.51
C MET A 725 -4.37 22.45 -31.66
N ILE A 726 -4.41 23.56 -32.45
CA ILE A 726 -5.23 23.66 -33.66
C ILE A 726 -4.32 23.56 -34.89
N ALA A 727 -4.76 22.81 -35.88
CA ALA A 727 -4.06 22.72 -37.16
C ALA A 727 -5.09 22.61 -38.32
N GLU A 728 -5.01 23.52 -39.31
CA GLU A 728 -5.84 23.53 -40.49
C GLU A 728 -4.95 23.31 -41.73
N VAL A 729 -5.35 22.43 -42.62
CA VAL A 729 -4.57 22.17 -43.85
C VAL A 729 -4.53 23.40 -44.71
N LYS A 730 -3.31 23.82 -45.06
CA LYS A 730 -3.07 24.91 -46.05
C LYS A 730 -2.92 24.38 -47.44
N ASN A 731 -2.09 23.37 -47.61
CA ASN A 731 -1.87 22.67 -48.90
C ASN A 731 -1.25 21.31 -48.67
N VAL A 732 -1.31 20.50 -49.74
CA VAL A 732 -0.76 19.14 -49.80
C VAL A 732 0.16 19.05 -50.98
N GLU A 733 1.36 18.51 -50.79
CA GLU A 733 2.37 18.37 -51.86
C GLU A 733 2.84 16.91 -51.90
N THR A 734 3.11 16.41 -53.10
CA THR A 734 3.58 15.05 -53.31
C THR A 734 4.88 15.02 -54.11
N ALA A 735 5.76 14.08 -53.81
CA ALA A 735 7.01 13.86 -54.53
C ALA A 735 7.45 12.39 -54.46
N VAL A 736 8.26 11.98 -55.40
CA VAL A 736 9.04 10.73 -55.29
C VAL A 736 10.50 11.12 -55.11
N GLU A 737 11.05 10.81 -53.95
CA GLU A 737 12.42 11.16 -53.56
C GLU A 737 13.19 9.89 -53.17
N ASN A 738 14.33 9.63 -53.82
CA ASN A 738 15.20 8.49 -53.50
C ASN A 738 14.44 7.15 -53.37
N ASN A 739 13.59 6.84 -54.37
CA ASN A 739 12.72 5.67 -54.39
C ASN A 739 11.80 5.56 -53.14
N SER A 740 11.36 6.69 -52.61
CA SER A 740 10.34 6.81 -51.54
C SER A 740 9.21 7.72 -52.03
N ALA A 741 7.96 7.36 -51.75
CA ALA A 741 6.81 8.21 -52.02
C ALA A 741 6.57 9.15 -50.86
N VAL A 742 6.54 10.45 -51.12
CA VAL A 742 6.47 11.50 -50.11
C VAL A 742 5.17 12.27 -50.24
N LEU A 743 4.52 12.51 -49.11
CA LEU A 743 3.39 13.42 -48.95
C LEU A 743 3.76 14.46 -47.86
N THR A 744 3.73 15.74 -48.23
CA THR A 744 3.89 16.83 -47.25
C THR A 744 2.59 17.57 -47.12
N VAL A 745 2.07 17.62 -45.89
CA VAL A 745 0.90 18.40 -45.53
C VAL A 745 1.36 19.61 -44.73
N ASN A 746 1.12 20.79 -45.28
CA ASN A 746 1.43 22.06 -44.65
C ASN A 746 0.16 22.60 -43.97
N TYR A 747 0.33 23.14 -42.75
CA TYR A 747 -0.80 23.59 -41.93
C TYR A 747 -0.67 25.06 -41.57
N LYS A 748 -1.81 25.67 -41.20
CA LYS A 748 -1.89 26.85 -40.35
C LYS A 748 -2.16 26.39 -38.94
N GLY A 749 -1.55 27.05 -37.97
CA GLY A 749 -1.75 26.74 -36.54
C GLY A 749 -0.51 26.17 -35.89
N GLY A 750 -0.68 25.36 -34.86
CA GLY A 750 0.39 24.79 -34.06
C GLY A 750 1.28 23.83 -34.85
N ILE A 751 0.69 22.95 -35.60
CA ILE A 751 1.47 22.11 -36.52
C ILE A 751 1.86 22.95 -37.76
N LYS A 752 3.15 22.97 -38.08
CA LYS A 752 3.67 23.65 -39.28
C LYS A 752 3.55 22.76 -40.49
N LYS A 753 4.05 21.53 -40.36
CA LYS A 753 3.98 20.53 -41.40
C LYS A 753 4.06 19.11 -40.87
N ILE A 754 3.50 18.18 -41.61
CA ILE A 754 3.73 16.75 -41.44
C ILE A 754 4.22 16.18 -42.74
N LYS A 755 5.40 15.57 -42.74
CA LYS A 755 5.97 14.87 -43.91
C LYS A 755 5.81 13.36 -43.70
N TRP A 756 5.09 12.73 -44.63
CA TRP A 756 4.94 11.30 -44.71
C TRP A 756 5.87 10.73 -45.78
N THR A 757 6.58 9.66 -45.43
CA THR A 757 7.51 9.01 -46.37
C THR A 757 7.25 7.51 -46.37
N MET A 758 6.72 7.00 -47.46
CA MET A 758 6.59 5.57 -47.72
C MET A 758 7.87 5.05 -48.37
N THR A 759 8.58 4.21 -47.63
CA THR A 759 9.84 3.62 -48.13
C THR A 759 9.62 2.47 -49.13
N ALA A 760 10.61 2.14 -49.92
CA ALA A 760 10.54 1.05 -50.89
C ALA A 760 10.27 -0.33 -50.29
N ASP A 761 10.57 -0.55 -49.02
CA ASP A 761 10.26 -1.78 -48.26
C ASP A 761 8.89 -1.79 -47.61
N GLY A 762 8.08 -0.72 -47.82
CA GLY A 762 6.69 -0.64 -47.36
C GLY A 762 6.47 -0.11 -45.92
N ARG A 763 7.45 0.56 -45.31
CA ARG A 763 7.29 1.26 -44.07
C ARG A 763 6.90 2.71 -44.26
N LEU A 764 6.13 3.25 -43.31
CA LEU A 764 5.67 4.64 -43.33
C LEU A 764 6.35 5.44 -42.24
N LYS A 765 7.11 6.48 -42.61
CA LYS A 765 7.65 7.46 -41.63
C LYS A 765 6.74 8.68 -41.54
N MET A 766 6.54 9.21 -40.35
CA MET A 766 5.92 10.50 -40.10
C MET A 766 6.93 11.43 -39.44
N GLU A 767 7.08 12.62 -39.98
CA GLU A 767 7.91 13.69 -39.38
C GLU A 767 7.00 14.91 -39.20
N MET A 768 6.66 15.18 -37.96
CA MET A 768 5.82 16.33 -37.56
C MET A 768 6.68 17.43 -36.99
N LEU A 769 6.45 18.65 -37.44
CA LEU A 769 7.08 19.86 -36.90
C LEU A 769 6.00 20.78 -36.35
N VAL A 770 6.15 21.10 -35.08
CA VAL A 770 5.31 22.10 -34.36
C VAL A 770 6.15 23.36 -34.18
N LEU A 771 5.71 24.47 -34.78
CA LEU A 771 6.36 25.77 -34.74
C LEU A 771 5.32 26.87 -34.56
N LYS A 772 5.77 27.96 -33.94
CA LYS A 772 5.02 29.21 -33.93
C LYS A 772 4.91 29.75 -35.37
N ASP A 773 3.72 30.20 -35.79
CA ASP A 773 3.55 30.86 -37.07
C ASP A 773 4.23 32.24 -37.06
N ALA A 774 5.16 32.45 -37.98
CA ALA A 774 5.98 33.67 -38.06
C ALA A 774 5.21 34.96 -38.39
N GLY A 775 3.89 34.93 -38.50
CA GLY A 775 3.03 36.04 -38.82
C GLY A 775 2.18 36.65 -37.69
N ALA A 776 2.25 36.06 -36.50
CA ALA A 776 1.50 36.59 -35.36
C ALA A 776 2.25 37.73 -34.69
N ASN A 777 2.01 38.92 -35.10
CA ASN A 777 2.71 40.16 -34.74
C ASN A 777 2.23 40.78 -33.42
N ASN A 778 2.08 40.04 -32.35
CA ASN A 778 1.61 40.65 -31.11
C ASN A 778 2.41 40.26 -29.88
N GLY A 779 3.70 40.03 -29.97
CA GLY A 779 4.56 39.93 -28.78
C GLY A 779 4.20 38.85 -27.75
N PHE A 780 3.06 38.22 -27.90
CA PHE A 780 2.57 37.08 -27.12
C PHE A 780 2.36 35.87 -28.03
N ASP A 781 2.99 34.80 -27.67
CA ASP A 781 3.09 33.56 -28.42
C ASP A 781 1.81 32.74 -28.24
N GLY A 782 0.71 33.12 -28.90
CA GLY A 782 -0.48 32.48 -28.42
C GLY A 782 -1.68 32.25 -29.33
N ALA A 783 -1.61 32.56 -30.61
CA ALA A 783 -2.80 32.40 -31.47
C ALA A 783 -3.21 30.93 -31.73
N PHE A 784 -2.31 29.94 -31.53
CA PHE A 784 -2.54 28.54 -31.90
C PHE A 784 -2.21 27.52 -30.81
N PHE A 785 -1.69 27.96 -29.68
CA PHE A 785 -1.50 27.13 -28.49
C PHE A 785 -2.42 27.64 -27.39
N GLN A 786 -3.02 26.75 -26.65
CA GLN A 786 -3.58 27.13 -25.38
C GLN A 786 -2.41 27.47 -24.44
N ASP A 787 -2.51 28.56 -23.68
CA ASP A 787 -1.48 28.96 -22.72
C ASP A 787 -1.16 27.83 -21.72
N LYS A 788 -2.15 27.02 -21.44
CA LYS A 788 -2.07 25.84 -20.59
C LYS A 788 -2.78 24.67 -21.25
N VAL A 789 -2.13 23.50 -21.26
CA VAL A 789 -2.68 22.25 -21.78
C VAL A 789 -2.56 21.14 -20.77
N ASP A 790 -3.60 20.34 -20.62
CA ASP A 790 -3.56 19.11 -19.82
C ASP A 790 -2.94 17.97 -20.63
N ALA A 791 -3.07 18.00 -21.95
CA ALA A 791 -2.56 17.01 -22.88
C ALA A 791 -2.04 17.67 -24.17
N PHE A 792 -0.93 17.17 -24.73
CA PHE A 792 -0.33 17.69 -25.96
C PHE A 792 0.27 16.57 -26.82
N GLY A 793 -0.19 16.44 -28.06
CA GLY A 793 0.30 15.41 -28.99
C GLY A 793 -0.62 15.21 -30.19
N ILE A 794 -0.66 13.97 -30.67
CA ILE A 794 -1.50 13.53 -31.78
C ILE A 794 -2.18 12.20 -31.47
N THR A 795 -3.32 11.95 -32.11
CA THR A 795 -4.05 10.70 -31.95
C THR A 795 -4.55 10.12 -33.27
N PHE A 796 -4.86 8.83 -33.25
CA PHE A 796 -5.42 8.02 -34.31
C PHE A 796 -6.60 7.22 -33.79
N ASP A 797 -7.56 6.90 -34.65
CA ASP A 797 -8.62 5.96 -34.37
C ASP A 797 -8.15 4.54 -34.71
N PHE A 798 -8.44 3.61 -33.80
CA PHE A 798 -8.25 2.19 -33.98
C PHE A 798 -9.29 1.45 -33.15
N PRO A 799 -10.05 0.48 -33.74
CA PRO A 799 -11.07 -0.24 -32.96
C PRO A 799 -10.41 -1.07 -31.86
N GLU A 800 -10.88 -0.91 -30.66
CA GLU A 800 -10.40 -1.67 -29.50
C GLU A 800 -10.80 -3.14 -29.58
N GLU A 801 -11.94 -3.40 -30.19
CA GLU A 801 -12.46 -4.76 -30.39
C GLU A 801 -11.47 -5.61 -31.23
N GLY A 802 -11.11 -6.75 -30.68
CA GLY A 802 -10.18 -7.68 -31.34
C GLY A 802 -8.71 -7.45 -31.04
N VAL A 803 -8.35 -6.46 -30.22
CA VAL A 803 -6.98 -6.33 -29.70
C VAL A 803 -6.67 -7.52 -28.80
N GLU A 804 -5.49 -8.13 -28.96
CA GLU A 804 -5.05 -9.30 -28.19
C GLU A 804 -3.95 -8.97 -27.18
N SER A 805 -2.94 -8.22 -27.60
CA SER A 805 -1.80 -7.87 -26.74
C SER A 805 -1.00 -6.70 -27.30
N MET A 806 -0.19 -6.12 -26.43
CA MET A 806 0.82 -5.13 -26.78
C MET A 806 2.17 -5.56 -26.23
N LYS A 807 3.21 -5.51 -27.08
CA LYS A 807 4.59 -5.67 -26.67
C LYS A 807 5.36 -4.41 -26.99
N TRP A 808 6.12 -3.86 -26.01
CA TRP A 808 6.83 -2.60 -26.23
C TRP A 808 8.17 -2.53 -25.53
N PHE A 809 9.05 -1.68 -26.04
CA PHE A 809 10.26 -1.21 -25.41
C PHE A 809 10.05 0.23 -24.95
N GLY A 810 10.20 0.46 -23.65
CA GLY A 810 9.97 1.73 -22.97
C GLY A 810 9.87 1.51 -21.49
N LYS A 811 9.27 2.46 -20.76
CA LYS A 811 8.93 2.27 -19.33
C LYS A 811 7.65 1.47 -19.18
N GLY A 812 7.62 0.63 -18.16
CA GLY A 812 6.49 -0.23 -17.82
C GLY A 812 6.73 -0.97 -16.49
N PRO A 813 5.89 -2.01 -16.19
CA PRO A 813 4.86 -2.60 -17.04
C PRO A 813 3.47 -1.94 -16.98
N TYR A 814 3.25 -0.99 -16.06
CA TYR A 814 1.96 -0.34 -15.82
C TYR A 814 1.90 1.03 -16.49
N HIS A 815 0.69 1.58 -16.62
CA HIS A 815 0.47 2.91 -17.15
C HIS A 815 0.89 4.00 -16.16
N VAL A 816 1.08 5.20 -16.65
CA VAL A 816 1.54 6.36 -15.88
C VAL A 816 0.58 7.53 -16.01
N TRP A 817 0.70 8.46 -15.06
CA TRP A 817 0.09 9.78 -15.10
C TRP A 817 1.18 10.83 -15.04
N LYS A 818 0.91 12.07 -15.44
CA LYS A 818 1.87 13.17 -15.39
C LYS A 818 2.53 13.31 -14.00
N ASN A 819 1.75 13.16 -12.95
CA ASN A 819 2.18 13.24 -11.55
C ASN A 819 2.47 11.87 -10.90
N ARG A 820 2.53 10.78 -11.70
CA ARG A 820 2.94 9.43 -11.30
C ARG A 820 3.72 8.75 -12.41
N ILE A 821 4.95 9.18 -12.63
CA ILE A 821 5.87 8.55 -13.59
C ILE A 821 6.83 7.59 -12.87
N LYS A 822 7.09 7.85 -11.59
CA LYS A 822 7.92 7.00 -10.73
C LYS A 822 7.33 5.59 -10.60
N GLY A 823 8.21 4.64 -10.28
CA GLY A 823 7.85 3.24 -10.12
C GLY A 823 7.98 2.41 -11.41
N THR A 824 8.09 3.03 -12.59
CA THR A 824 8.29 2.33 -13.87
C THR A 824 9.76 2.19 -14.22
N THR A 825 10.11 1.11 -14.93
CA THR A 825 11.49 0.82 -15.36
C THR A 825 11.57 0.57 -16.86
N HIS A 826 12.74 0.85 -17.48
CA HIS A 826 12.98 0.53 -18.87
C HIS A 826 13.10 -0.99 -19.07
N GLY A 827 12.44 -1.48 -20.11
CA GLY A 827 12.46 -2.90 -20.45
C GLY A 827 11.65 -3.22 -21.70
N ILE A 828 11.63 -4.51 -22.03
CA ILE A 828 10.69 -5.05 -23.02
C ILE A 828 9.54 -5.65 -22.24
N TRP A 829 8.38 -5.05 -22.39
CA TRP A 829 7.16 -5.39 -21.69
C TRP A 829 6.15 -6.01 -22.66
N GLU A 830 5.35 -6.92 -22.15
CA GLU A 830 4.25 -7.53 -22.90
C GLU A 830 3.04 -7.68 -21.98
N LYS A 831 1.88 -7.26 -22.46
CA LYS A 831 0.60 -7.43 -21.78
C LYS A 831 -0.46 -7.92 -22.73
N GLU A 832 -1.25 -8.87 -22.28
CA GLU A 832 -2.51 -9.23 -22.94
C GLU A 832 -3.55 -8.14 -22.73
N TYR A 833 -4.54 -8.10 -23.62
CA TYR A 833 -5.60 -7.10 -23.54
C TYR A 833 -6.31 -7.14 -22.18
N ASN A 834 -6.46 -5.97 -21.58
CA ASN A 834 -7.06 -5.74 -20.27
C ASN A 834 -6.43 -6.50 -19.09
N GLN A 835 -5.16 -6.90 -19.21
CA GLN A 835 -4.43 -7.44 -18.06
C GLN A 835 -4.12 -6.35 -17.02
N THR A 836 -4.33 -6.69 -15.74
CA THR A 836 -3.86 -5.89 -14.59
C THR A 836 -2.37 -6.13 -14.33
N ILE A 837 -1.76 -5.42 -13.38
CA ILE A 837 -0.35 -5.63 -12.98
C ILE A 837 -0.12 -7.07 -12.51
N PRO A 838 -0.94 -7.67 -11.63
CA PRO A 838 -0.77 -9.06 -11.23
C PRO A 838 -1.28 -10.06 -12.29
N GLY A 839 -1.82 -9.60 -13.42
CA GLY A 839 -2.39 -10.47 -14.47
C GLY A 839 -3.82 -10.94 -14.17
N GLU A 840 -4.42 -10.47 -13.09
CA GLU A 840 -5.80 -10.75 -12.71
C GLU A 840 -6.67 -9.52 -12.98
N SER A 841 -7.91 -9.75 -13.37
CA SER A 841 -8.89 -8.69 -13.56
C SER A 841 -10.08 -8.96 -12.65
N PHE A 842 -10.29 -8.07 -11.68
CA PHE A 842 -11.52 -8.04 -10.90
C PHE A 842 -12.46 -7.03 -11.57
N GLU A 843 -13.54 -7.52 -12.16
CA GLU A 843 -14.57 -6.64 -12.73
C GLU A 843 -15.01 -5.63 -11.65
N ASN A 844 -14.87 -4.34 -11.95
CA ASN A 844 -15.26 -3.19 -11.15
C ASN A 844 -14.34 -2.77 -9.98
N MET A 845 -13.24 -3.45 -9.71
CA MET A 845 -12.38 -3.13 -8.56
C MET A 845 -10.98 -2.69 -8.94
N ILE A 846 -10.33 -3.36 -9.88
CA ILE A 846 -8.96 -3.07 -10.30
C ILE A 846 -8.97 -2.65 -11.77
N LEU A 847 -8.41 -1.49 -12.05
CA LEU A 847 -8.30 -0.98 -13.41
C LEU A 847 -7.27 -1.79 -14.20
N PRO A 848 -7.61 -2.25 -15.41
CA PRO A 848 -6.63 -2.89 -16.28
C PRO A 848 -5.50 -1.95 -16.64
N GLU A 849 -4.28 -2.39 -16.44
CA GLU A 849 -3.05 -1.63 -16.73
C GLU A 849 -2.62 -1.68 -18.21
N PHE A 850 -3.42 -2.31 -19.06
CA PHE A 850 -3.21 -2.35 -20.50
C PHE A 850 -3.52 -1.01 -21.16
N LYS A 851 -4.65 -0.39 -20.76
CA LYS A 851 -5.10 0.91 -21.27
C LYS A 851 -4.40 2.06 -20.53
N GLY A 852 -4.28 3.21 -21.16
CA GLY A 852 -3.70 4.40 -20.59
C GLY A 852 -2.36 4.81 -21.20
N TYR A 853 -1.55 5.55 -20.46
CA TYR A 853 -0.31 6.15 -20.91
C TYR A 853 0.91 5.33 -20.53
N HIS A 854 1.81 5.05 -21.50
CA HIS A 854 3.08 4.34 -21.30
C HIS A 854 4.24 5.30 -21.59
N ALA A 855 5.13 5.47 -20.61
CA ALA A 855 6.21 6.45 -20.68
C ALA A 855 7.42 5.96 -21.48
N ASP A 856 8.21 6.92 -22.00
CA ASP A 856 9.45 6.69 -22.76
C ASP A 856 9.27 5.61 -23.83
N PHE A 857 8.22 5.74 -24.64
CA PHE A 857 7.90 4.79 -25.69
C PHE A 857 8.89 4.91 -26.86
N TYR A 858 9.60 3.84 -27.17
CA TYR A 858 10.55 3.77 -28.31
C TYR A 858 10.09 2.84 -29.43
N ALA A 859 9.51 1.70 -29.08
CA ALA A 859 9.08 0.72 -30.05
C ALA A 859 7.98 -0.17 -29.52
N GLY A 860 7.01 -0.57 -30.35
CA GLY A 860 5.93 -1.45 -29.93
C GLY A 860 5.28 -2.23 -31.08
N ALA A 861 4.71 -3.38 -30.71
CA ALA A 861 3.96 -4.25 -31.60
C ALA A 861 2.57 -4.48 -30.99
N LEU A 862 1.54 -3.92 -31.62
CA LEU A 862 0.15 -4.18 -31.28
C LEU A 862 -0.30 -5.44 -32.03
N LYS A 863 -0.74 -6.44 -31.27
CA LYS A 863 -1.30 -7.68 -31.81
C LYS A 863 -2.82 -7.61 -31.77
N ALA A 864 -3.45 -7.86 -32.88
CA ALA A 864 -4.90 -7.87 -33.02
C ALA A 864 -5.36 -9.05 -33.88
N LYS A 865 -6.62 -9.50 -33.72
CA LYS A 865 -7.26 -10.52 -34.52
C LYS A 865 -7.35 -10.11 -36.01
N ASN A 866 -7.60 -11.04 -36.87
CA ASN A 866 -7.86 -10.79 -38.29
C ASN A 866 -6.71 -10.10 -39.05
N ASN A 867 -5.43 -10.33 -38.66
CA ASN A 867 -4.24 -9.73 -39.25
C ASN A 867 -4.16 -8.19 -39.20
N ASN A 868 -4.87 -7.56 -38.27
CA ASN A 868 -4.85 -6.13 -38.03
C ASN A 868 -3.64 -5.65 -37.20
N SER A 869 -2.73 -6.55 -36.89
CA SER A 869 -1.52 -6.23 -36.13
C SER A 869 -0.60 -5.29 -36.91
N PHE A 870 0.02 -4.35 -36.18
CA PHE A 870 1.02 -3.45 -36.74
C PHE A 870 2.04 -3.01 -35.70
N LYS A 871 3.09 -2.35 -36.13
CA LYS A 871 4.16 -1.91 -35.23
C LYS A 871 4.39 -0.41 -35.36
N MET A 872 4.79 0.17 -34.21
CA MET A 872 5.00 1.60 -34.03
C MET A 872 6.39 1.83 -33.45
N PHE A 873 7.07 2.89 -33.89
CA PHE A 873 8.40 3.24 -33.39
C PHE A 873 8.49 4.76 -33.23
N SER A 874 9.11 5.21 -32.13
CA SER A 874 9.41 6.61 -31.92
C SER A 874 10.91 6.85 -32.05
N ALA A 875 11.29 7.73 -32.97
CA ALA A 875 12.65 8.26 -33.06
C ALA A 875 12.81 9.55 -32.25
N SER A 876 11.77 9.97 -31.54
CA SER A 876 11.76 11.11 -30.64
C SER A 876 11.84 10.66 -29.17
N GLU A 877 12.47 11.51 -28.36
CA GLU A 877 12.60 11.29 -26.90
C GLU A 877 11.33 11.66 -26.15
N LYS A 878 11.15 11.03 -24.98
CA LYS A 878 10.09 11.37 -24.01
C LYS A 878 8.67 11.35 -24.59
N VAL A 879 8.42 10.45 -25.52
CA VAL A 879 7.08 10.24 -26.08
C VAL A 879 6.33 9.27 -25.20
N PHE A 880 5.11 9.66 -24.79
CA PHE A 880 4.16 8.75 -24.19
C PHE A 880 3.31 8.11 -25.28
N LEU A 881 3.13 6.79 -25.19
CA LEU A 881 2.12 6.09 -25.98
C LEU A 881 0.85 5.98 -25.14
N ARG A 882 -0.30 6.47 -25.63
CA ARG A 882 -1.60 6.12 -25.06
C ARG A 882 -2.23 5.00 -25.87
N LEU A 883 -2.67 3.96 -25.16
CA LEU A 883 -3.50 2.89 -25.69
C LEU A 883 -4.88 3.00 -25.06
N PHE A 884 -5.87 3.31 -25.86
CA PHE A 884 -7.29 3.38 -25.47
C PHE A 884 -7.57 4.26 -24.25
N THR A 885 -8.81 4.29 -23.83
CA THR A 885 -9.27 4.98 -22.63
C THR A 885 -9.57 3.93 -21.56
N PRO A 886 -8.95 3.99 -20.37
CA PRO A 886 -9.29 3.11 -19.27
C PRO A 886 -10.78 3.18 -18.94
N ASP A 887 -11.38 2.04 -18.65
CA ASP A 887 -12.70 1.98 -18.05
C ASP A 887 -12.56 2.39 -16.59
N LEU A 888 -13.25 3.44 -16.19
CA LEU A 888 -13.23 3.91 -14.81
C LEU A 888 -14.37 3.26 -14.03
N PRO A 889 -14.18 2.91 -12.73
CA PRO A 889 -15.24 2.37 -11.91
C PRO A 889 -16.45 3.30 -11.90
N LYS A 890 -17.65 2.73 -11.99
CA LYS A 890 -18.88 3.50 -11.84
C LYS A 890 -18.93 4.04 -10.42
N ASN A 891 -19.01 5.35 -10.34
CA ASN A 891 -19.06 6.06 -9.06
C ASN A 891 -20.43 5.85 -8.40
N GLY A 892 -20.47 5.39 -7.16
CA GLY A 892 -21.69 5.39 -6.34
C GLY A 892 -22.11 6.80 -5.92
N PHE A 893 -21.20 7.77 -6.00
CA PHE A 893 -21.42 9.20 -5.80
C PHE A 893 -21.01 9.97 -7.05
N GLU A 894 -21.95 10.23 -7.95
CA GLU A 894 -21.70 11.05 -9.12
C GLU A 894 -21.17 12.43 -8.71
N GLY A 895 -20.00 12.80 -9.25
CA GLY A 895 -19.40 14.13 -9.08
C GLY A 895 -18.47 14.32 -7.89
N THR A 896 -18.24 13.34 -7.06
CA THR A 896 -17.38 13.47 -5.87
C THR A 896 -15.89 13.38 -6.22
N TYR A 897 -15.51 12.60 -7.22
CA TYR A 897 -14.13 12.41 -7.66
C TYR A 897 -13.96 12.83 -9.12
N PRO A 898 -13.10 13.83 -9.40
CA PRO A 898 -12.85 14.24 -10.76
C PRO A 898 -12.17 13.13 -11.54
N GLN A 899 -12.74 12.78 -12.68
CA GLN A 899 -12.14 11.84 -13.60
C GLN A 899 -11.06 12.53 -14.44
N PRO A 900 -9.91 11.89 -14.75
CA PRO A 900 -8.93 12.45 -15.67
C PRO A 900 -9.56 12.59 -17.06
N ALA A 901 -9.30 13.73 -17.70
CA ALA A 901 -9.75 13.95 -19.07
C ALA A 901 -8.86 13.18 -20.06
N PHE A 902 -9.46 12.30 -20.84
CA PHE A 902 -8.77 11.64 -21.95
C PHE A 902 -9.10 12.35 -23.26
N PRO A 903 -8.11 12.59 -24.13
CA PRO A 903 -8.39 13.12 -25.46
C PRO A 903 -9.15 12.07 -26.30
N GLU A 904 -9.88 12.56 -27.32
CA GLU A 904 -10.51 11.68 -28.32
C GLU A 904 -9.49 10.76 -29.00
N GLY A 905 -9.96 9.74 -29.73
CA GLY A 905 -9.15 8.73 -30.42
C GLY A 905 -8.69 7.60 -29.51
N ASN A 906 -7.98 6.64 -30.06
CA ASN A 906 -7.66 5.36 -29.44
C ASN A 906 -6.16 5.12 -29.22
N ILE A 907 -5.32 5.54 -30.16
CA ILE A 907 -3.86 5.40 -30.08
C ILE A 907 -3.25 6.78 -30.23
N SER A 908 -2.55 7.26 -29.19
CA SER A 908 -1.99 8.59 -29.19
C SER A 908 -0.49 8.59 -28.90
N PHE A 909 0.22 9.53 -29.52
CA PHE A 909 1.62 9.83 -29.22
C PHE A 909 1.69 11.22 -28.62
N MET A 910 2.13 11.31 -27.36
CA MET A 910 1.98 12.50 -26.53
C MET A 910 3.32 13.00 -26.02
N TYR A 911 3.47 14.31 -25.87
CA TYR A 911 4.53 14.96 -25.12
C TYR A 911 4.09 15.42 -23.73
N GLU A 912 2.79 15.73 -23.57
CA GLU A 912 2.17 16.01 -22.29
C GLU A 912 0.96 15.12 -22.10
N ILE A 913 0.80 14.60 -20.89
CA ILE A 913 -0.30 13.73 -20.49
C ILE A 913 -0.99 14.33 -19.26
N PRO A 914 -2.26 14.02 -19.03
CA PRO A 914 -2.98 14.52 -17.86
C PRO A 914 -2.43 13.95 -16.56
N ALA A 915 -2.67 14.68 -15.47
CA ALA A 915 -2.43 14.23 -14.11
C ALA A 915 -3.65 13.50 -13.55
N MET A 916 -3.43 12.49 -12.71
CA MET A 916 -4.46 11.93 -11.85
C MET A 916 -4.78 12.94 -10.74
N ARG A 917 -6.05 13.02 -10.35
CA ARG A 917 -6.54 13.91 -9.29
C ARG A 917 -7.28 13.10 -8.24
N ASP A 918 -7.20 13.55 -7.00
CA ASP A 918 -8.09 13.10 -5.95
C ASP A 918 -9.34 13.99 -5.86
N PHE A 919 -10.10 13.90 -4.76
CA PHE A 919 -11.32 14.70 -4.57
C PHE A 919 -11.08 16.21 -4.30
N LYS A 920 -9.83 16.63 -4.12
CA LYS A 920 -9.47 18.03 -3.88
C LYS A 920 -9.43 18.83 -5.19
N PRO A 921 -9.70 20.14 -5.16
CA PRO A 921 -9.50 21.02 -6.30
C PRO A 921 -8.08 21.00 -6.82
N ILE A 922 -7.89 21.16 -8.13
CA ILE A 922 -6.56 21.09 -8.78
C ILE A 922 -5.55 22.07 -8.17
N GLU A 923 -6.02 23.20 -7.67
CA GLU A 923 -5.20 24.25 -7.04
C GLU A 923 -4.58 23.78 -5.73
N HIS A 924 -5.10 22.72 -5.12
CA HIS A 924 -4.56 22.12 -3.90
C HIS A 924 -3.43 21.15 -4.16
N HIS A 925 -3.17 20.80 -5.42
CA HIS A 925 -2.13 19.85 -5.81
C HIS A 925 -0.81 20.54 -6.18
N GLY A 926 0.27 19.77 -6.20
CA GLY A 926 1.60 20.24 -6.54
C GLY A 926 1.81 20.52 -8.03
N PRO A 927 3.03 20.98 -8.39
CA PRO A 927 3.35 21.44 -9.76
C PRO A 927 3.13 20.38 -10.84
N HIS A 928 3.45 19.12 -10.58
CA HIS A 928 3.28 18.05 -11.56
C HIS A 928 1.80 17.69 -11.81
N SER A 929 0.88 18.18 -10.98
CA SER A 929 -0.57 18.03 -11.19
C SER A 929 -1.19 19.17 -12.00
N GLN A 930 -0.45 20.25 -12.23
CA GLN A 930 -0.95 21.44 -12.96
C GLN A 930 -0.83 21.27 -14.47
N ALA A 931 -1.67 22.00 -15.20
CA ALA A 931 -1.59 22.05 -16.66
C ALA A 931 -0.21 22.59 -17.13
N ALA A 932 0.33 22.00 -18.19
CA ALA A 932 1.60 22.42 -18.77
C ALA A 932 1.47 23.68 -19.61
N SER A 933 2.48 24.53 -19.62
CA SER A 933 2.62 25.63 -20.58
C SER A 933 3.52 25.20 -21.72
N ILE A 934 2.95 25.05 -22.92
CA ILE A 934 3.72 24.79 -24.14
C ILE A 934 4.07 26.12 -24.77
N ARG A 935 5.37 26.48 -24.74
CA ARG A 935 5.88 27.71 -25.36
C ARG A 935 7.00 27.40 -26.32
N ILE A 936 6.85 27.86 -27.55
CA ILE A 936 7.91 27.82 -28.58
C ILE A 936 8.32 29.26 -28.85
N LYS A 937 9.57 29.59 -28.57
CA LYS A 937 10.10 30.94 -28.77
C LYS A 937 10.42 31.19 -30.26
N SER A 938 10.42 32.44 -30.66
CA SER A 938 10.91 32.83 -32.01
C SER A 938 12.39 32.46 -32.16
N GLY A 939 12.70 31.75 -33.22
CA GLY A 939 14.05 31.21 -33.47
C GLY A 939 14.32 29.81 -32.95
N ASP A 940 13.39 29.20 -32.21
CA ASP A 940 13.49 27.79 -31.83
C ASP A 940 13.30 26.88 -33.05
N GLU A 941 13.96 25.70 -33.02
CA GLU A 941 13.80 24.66 -34.06
C GLU A 941 12.39 24.02 -34.04
N GLY A 942 11.58 24.34 -33.01
CA GLY A 942 10.26 23.79 -32.77
C GLY A 942 10.28 22.42 -32.09
N ILE A 943 9.09 21.87 -31.86
CA ILE A 943 8.91 20.51 -31.33
C ILE A 943 8.80 19.56 -32.50
N GLN A 944 9.65 18.53 -32.51
CA GLN A 944 9.64 17.52 -33.57
C GLN A 944 9.15 16.18 -33.01
N MET A 945 8.24 15.52 -33.74
CA MET A 945 7.81 14.16 -33.47
C MET A 945 8.03 13.29 -34.69
N ASN A 946 8.92 12.31 -34.56
CA ASN A 946 9.32 11.41 -35.63
C ASN A 946 8.88 9.98 -35.29
N LEU A 947 7.91 9.47 -36.04
CA LEU A 947 7.32 8.14 -35.84
C LEU A 947 7.51 7.28 -37.10
N TRP A 948 7.52 5.97 -36.87
CA TRP A 948 7.47 4.97 -37.94
C TRP A 948 6.31 4.00 -37.71
N PHE A 949 5.69 3.57 -38.77
CA PHE A 949 4.64 2.56 -38.77
C PHE A 949 5.04 1.42 -39.70
N ASP A 950 4.88 0.19 -39.29
CA ASP A 950 5.10 -1.01 -40.10
C ASP A 950 3.82 -1.84 -40.12
N PHE A 951 3.12 -1.78 -41.24
CA PHE A 951 1.85 -2.46 -41.47
C PHE A 951 2.00 -3.78 -42.24
N ARG A 952 3.21 -4.27 -42.43
CA ARG A 952 3.48 -5.47 -43.22
C ARG A 952 3.14 -6.76 -42.54
#